data_888acf2f623b465bf315c3e1ce122ff6
#
_entry.id   888acf2f623b465bf315c3e1ce122ff6
#
_cell.length_a   1.000
_cell.length_b   1.000
_cell.length_c   1.000
_cell.angle_alpha   90.00
_cell.angle_beta   90.00
_cell.angle_gamma   90.00
#
_symmetry.space_group_name_H-M   'P 1'
#
loop_
_entity.id
_entity.type
_entity.pdbx_description
1 polymer ?
#
loop_
_entity_poly.entity_id
_entity_poly.type
_entity_poly.pdbx_seq_one_letter_code
_entity_poly.pdbx_strand_id
1 'polypeptide(L)'
;MPLQAVKIRPGINRSGTATSTEGYWYDGDKIRFRLGNAEKIGGWVKDTGAHGSGSTPPVGSFWGVCRSLWNWVSLKGRNYVGLGTNLKLYVQDSADGDFYDVSPIRYTSTGAATFAATDGSSVVVVTDAGHGAQTGDFVLFSSAVSLGGNVTATVLNQEYAITYISTNTYSIDVGVAANASDTGNGGGSTVAEYEITTGNEYYATAAGFGAGGWSGQTTGFASTGWGSSAATGVGVNLRLWSQRNYGEYLMVNPRGGALYMWVPSANAGTFERAQVLASTNTNTQDGFAYWTTDVSCPSVCNIVHVSDSSRFLIAFGCNDYGSAAINPLLVRWSDQEDYTTWVPAITNQAGSFSLSAGSQIIALSPQRQEILVFTDAAVYSMQYLGPPYVWGFQQLGTNTSIISPNAVTTAGNVTYWMGVDKFYMYDGRVQTLNCLVWQYVFNNINSDQNYQVFSGTNEGFNEVWWYYCSQDSVTVDRYVVYNYTDGVWYYGNLARTAWLDTPLRGYPIATGYNGNLFYHENGVDDGSTNPPSAISAYIQSSNMDIDDGYQFGFIWRMLPDLKFDGSTVAAPEATFELLPADNPGSGFSTPGGGDVISANNYSATRQYKVQKFTQQVNVRLRGRQMALQVSSDGVGTQWQVGNPRIDIRKDGRR
;
A
#
# COMPACT_ATOMS: atom_id res chain seq x y z
N MET A 1 -1.28 38.57 36.07
CA MET A 1 -2.53 37.96 35.58
C MET A 1 -2.48 36.48 35.94
N PRO A 2 -3.64 35.79 36.06
CA PRO A 2 -3.61 34.35 36.28
C PRO A 2 -3.04 33.63 35.05
N LEU A 3 -2.39 32.52 35.29
CA LEU A 3 -1.96 31.60 34.23
C LEU A 3 -3.14 31.19 33.38
N GLN A 4 -3.02 31.36 32.08
CA GLN A 4 -4.04 30.99 31.11
C GLN A 4 -3.72 29.62 30.52
N ALA A 5 -4.69 28.69 30.55
CA ALA A 5 -4.53 27.38 29.91
C ALA A 5 -4.73 27.52 28.40
N VAL A 6 -3.81 26.99 27.63
CA VAL A 6 -3.92 26.84 26.17
C VAL A 6 -4.72 25.59 25.88
N LYS A 7 -6.02 25.75 25.59
CA LYS A 7 -6.91 24.63 25.27
C LYS A 7 -7.07 24.54 23.77
N ILE A 8 -6.62 23.43 23.20
CA ILE A 8 -6.70 23.15 21.77
C ILE A 8 -7.58 21.93 21.56
N ARG A 9 -8.51 22.01 20.63
CA ARG A 9 -9.42 20.90 20.30
C ARG A 9 -8.64 19.81 19.56
N PRO A 10 -9.00 18.53 19.76
CA PRO A 10 -8.37 17.43 19.04
C PRO A 10 -8.68 17.49 17.54
N GLY A 11 -7.79 16.91 16.76
CA GLY A 11 -7.86 16.90 15.30
C GLY A 11 -7.22 18.12 14.64
N ILE A 12 -6.75 17.92 13.42
CA ILE A 12 -6.18 18.99 12.58
C ILE A 12 -7.29 19.62 11.76
N ASN A 13 -7.33 20.95 11.72
CA ASN A 13 -8.29 21.72 10.94
C ASN A 13 -7.59 22.62 9.91
N ARG A 14 -7.73 22.26 8.63
CA ARG A 14 -7.21 23.01 7.47
C ARG A 14 -8.33 23.60 6.62
N SER A 15 -9.58 23.66 7.13
CA SER A 15 -10.72 24.16 6.38
C SER A 15 -10.71 25.68 6.17
N GLY A 16 -9.84 26.40 6.89
CA GLY A 16 -9.70 27.84 6.82
C GLY A 16 -8.25 28.31 6.95
N THR A 17 -8.07 29.61 7.19
CA THR A 17 -6.76 30.19 7.48
C THR A 17 -6.31 29.82 8.89
N ALA A 18 -5.00 29.90 9.15
CA ALA A 18 -4.44 29.61 10.47
C ALA A 18 -5.05 30.44 11.61
N THR A 19 -5.57 31.62 11.33
CA THR A 19 -6.27 32.48 12.30
C THR A 19 -7.74 32.13 12.42
N SER A 20 -8.43 31.81 11.29
CA SER A 20 -9.87 31.48 11.33
C SER A 20 -10.17 30.13 12.01
N THR A 21 -9.15 29.28 12.17
CA THR A 21 -9.24 27.98 12.84
C THR A 21 -8.71 28.02 14.28
N GLU A 22 -8.71 29.19 14.91
CA GLU A 22 -8.27 29.35 16.29
C GLU A 22 -8.90 28.32 17.24
N GLY A 23 -8.09 27.80 18.15
CA GLY A 23 -8.48 26.76 19.10
C GLY A 23 -8.44 25.34 18.53
N TYR A 24 -7.90 25.13 17.32
CA TYR A 24 -7.59 23.83 16.75
C TYR A 24 -6.09 23.64 16.52
N TRP A 25 -5.68 22.41 16.32
CA TRP A 25 -4.40 22.11 15.71
C TRP A 25 -4.50 22.41 14.21
N TYR A 26 -3.43 22.97 13.65
CA TYR A 26 -3.41 23.40 12.24
C TYR A 26 -2.50 22.55 11.36
N ASP A 27 -1.37 22.09 11.90
CA ASP A 27 -0.41 21.29 11.16
C ASP A 27 0.22 20.22 12.04
N GLY A 28 0.73 19.15 11.43
CA GLY A 28 1.43 18.10 12.16
C GLY A 28 1.92 16.97 11.25
N ASP A 29 2.92 16.26 11.72
CA ASP A 29 3.43 15.05 11.08
C ASP A 29 3.73 13.99 12.14
N LYS A 30 3.35 12.74 11.84
CA LYS A 30 3.53 11.57 12.71
C LYS A 30 2.91 11.71 14.11
N ILE A 31 1.71 12.28 14.11
CA ILE A 31 0.88 12.52 15.30
C ILE A 31 -0.43 11.77 15.16
N ARG A 32 -0.94 11.31 16.28
CA ARG A 32 -2.31 10.82 16.44
C ARG A 32 -3.01 11.53 17.59
N PHE A 33 -4.34 11.37 17.63
CA PHE A 33 -5.14 11.83 18.76
C PHE A 33 -5.69 10.62 19.52
N ARG A 34 -5.49 10.64 20.83
CA ARG A 34 -5.99 9.59 21.73
C ARG A 34 -6.64 10.24 22.93
N LEU A 35 -7.91 9.91 23.16
CA LEU A 35 -8.70 10.48 24.26
C LEU A 35 -8.63 12.02 24.29
N GLY A 36 -8.66 12.65 23.13
CA GLY A 36 -8.62 14.11 22.98
C GLY A 36 -7.24 14.76 23.07
N ASN A 37 -6.17 14.01 23.32
CA ASN A 37 -4.81 14.52 23.40
C ASN A 37 -3.99 14.13 22.19
N ALA A 38 -3.12 15.03 21.73
CA ALA A 38 -2.19 14.73 20.65
C ALA A 38 -0.99 13.95 21.22
N GLU A 39 -0.62 12.86 20.54
CA GLU A 39 0.55 12.05 20.88
C GLU A 39 1.33 11.68 19.62
N LYS A 40 2.62 11.40 19.77
CA LYS A 40 3.44 10.84 18.70
C LYS A 40 2.94 9.43 18.34
N ILE A 41 2.91 9.08 17.06
CA ILE A 41 2.58 7.70 16.63
C ILE A 41 3.60 6.70 17.13
N GLY A 42 3.22 5.42 17.19
CA GLY A 42 4.14 4.32 17.49
C GLY A 42 5.23 4.15 16.44
N GLY A 43 6.30 3.46 16.80
CA GLY A 43 7.38 3.11 15.91
C GLY A 43 7.05 1.90 15.04
N TRP A 44 8.02 1.52 14.21
CA TRP A 44 7.95 0.31 13.41
C TRP A 44 9.28 -0.43 13.39
N VAL A 45 9.21 -1.73 13.24
CA VAL A 45 10.38 -2.62 13.17
C VAL A 45 10.33 -3.39 11.86
N LYS A 46 11.47 -3.43 11.15
CA LYS A 46 11.62 -4.25 9.96
C LYS A 46 11.56 -5.73 10.34
N ASP A 47 10.79 -6.50 9.55
CA ASP A 47 10.84 -7.96 9.64
C ASP A 47 12.21 -8.45 9.16
N THR A 48 12.89 -9.16 10.02
CA THR A 48 14.22 -9.69 9.73
C THR A 48 14.21 -11.18 9.46
N GLY A 49 13.09 -11.89 9.60
CA GLY A 49 12.89 -13.33 9.37
C GLY A 49 14.11 -14.24 9.57
N ALA A 50 13.95 -15.50 9.72
CA ALA A 50 15.09 -16.45 9.81
C ALA A 50 15.45 -16.94 8.39
N HIS A 51 16.12 -16.11 7.62
CA HIS A 51 16.35 -16.36 6.19
C HIS A 51 17.61 -17.18 5.93
N GLY A 52 17.50 -18.15 5.00
CA GLY A 52 18.65 -18.89 4.49
C GLY A 52 19.70 -17.98 3.86
N SER A 53 20.97 -18.23 4.14
CA SER A 53 22.08 -17.46 3.60
C SER A 53 22.21 -17.66 2.08
N GLY A 54 22.23 -16.59 1.32
CA GLY A 54 22.65 -16.63 -0.08
C GLY A 54 21.55 -16.42 -1.11
N SER A 55 20.33 -16.05 -0.71
CA SER A 55 19.26 -15.73 -1.65
C SER A 55 19.33 -14.30 -2.16
N THR A 56 19.05 -14.10 -3.42
CA THR A 56 18.63 -12.83 -4.00
C THR A 56 17.11 -12.88 -4.16
N PRO A 57 16.34 -11.98 -3.61
CA PRO A 57 16.69 -10.70 -2.94
C PRO A 57 17.39 -10.90 -1.59
N PRO A 58 18.00 -9.81 -1.05
CA PRO A 58 18.64 -9.87 0.27
C PRO A 58 17.69 -10.37 1.35
N VAL A 59 18.24 -11.10 2.31
CA VAL A 59 17.54 -11.63 3.47
C VAL A 59 16.55 -10.63 4.07
N GLY A 60 15.28 -11.03 4.30
CA GLY A 60 14.20 -10.17 4.84
C GLY A 60 13.60 -9.19 3.85
N SER A 61 13.80 -9.41 2.56
CA SER A 61 13.22 -8.60 1.51
C SER A 61 12.63 -9.47 0.38
N PHE A 62 11.80 -8.84 -0.44
CA PHE A 62 11.19 -9.45 -1.63
C PHE A 62 11.38 -8.53 -2.83
N TRP A 63 11.26 -9.04 -4.04
CA TRP A 63 11.39 -8.24 -5.25
C TRP A 63 10.08 -7.53 -5.61
N GLY A 64 10.22 -6.29 -6.04
CA GLY A 64 9.12 -5.45 -6.50
C GLY A 64 8.42 -4.69 -5.38
N VAL A 65 7.43 -3.90 -5.77
CA VAL A 65 6.59 -3.09 -4.88
C VAL A 65 5.33 -3.87 -4.54
N CYS A 66 5.19 -4.24 -3.29
CA CYS A 66 4.01 -4.96 -2.81
C CYS A 66 2.81 -4.02 -2.69
N ARG A 67 1.67 -4.43 -3.27
CA ARG A 67 0.43 -3.66 -3.25
C ARG A 67 -0.77 -4.45 -2.73
N SER A 68 -0.54 -5.68 -2.27
CA SER A 68 -1.57 -6.51 -1.68
C SER A 68 -0.98 -7.37 -0.59
N LEU A 69 -1.59 -7.35 0.57
CA LEU A 69 -1.28 -8.19 1.72
C LEU A 69 -2.54 -8.97 2.11
N TRP A 70 -2.37 -10.26 2.37
CA TRP A 70 -3.44 -11.11 2.88
C TRP A 70 -2.90 -12.10 3.89
N ASN A 71 -3.58 -12.28 5.03
CA ASN A 71 -3.13 -13.18 6.09
C ASN A 71 -4.19 -14.25 6.38
N TRP A 72 -3.76 -15.51 6.47
CA TRP A 72 -4.63 -16.63 6.84
C TRP A 72 -3.86 -17.71 7.58
N VAL A 73 -4.59 -18.66 8.15
CA VAL A 73 -4.02 -19.80 8.87
C VAL A 73 -4.45 -21.08 8.18
N SER A 74 -3.50 -22.01 7.95
CA SER A 74 -3.79 -23.33 7.43
C SER A 74 -4.41 -24.25 8.48
N LEU A 75 -4.98 -25.37 8.06
CA LEU A 75 -5.52 -26.40 8.97
C LEU A 75 -4.43 -27.00 9.90
N LYS A 76 -3.17 -26.88 9.52
CA LYS A 76 -2.01 -27.31 10.33
C LYS A 76 -1.54 -26.24 11.33
N GLY A 77 -2.26 -25.11 11.44
CA GLY A 77 -1.93 -24.00 12.34
C GLY A 77 -0.77 -23.11 11.87
N ARG A 78 -0.31 -23.26 10.63
CA ARG A 78 0.69 -22.35 10.03
C ARG A 78 0.02 -21.04 9.62
N ASN A 79 0.65 -19.94 9.97
CA ASN A 79 0.17 -18.59 9.64
C ASN A 79 0.94 -18.08 8.42
N TYR A 80 0.22 -17.85 7.33
CA TYR A 80 0.76 -17.38 6.08
C TYR A 80 0.38 -15.92 5.81
N VAL A 81 1.28 -15.20 5.16
CA VAL A 81 1.00 -13.88 4.58
C VAL A 81 1.31 -13.92 3.09
N GLY A 82 0.30 -13.66 2.27
CA GLY A 82 0.46 -13.47 0.83
C GLY A 82 0.86 -12.04 0.51
N LEU A 83 1.88 -11.87 -0.31
CA LEU A 83 2.40 -10.57 -0.76
C LEU A 83 2.37 -10.51 -2.30
N GLY A 84 1.48 -9.69 -2.84
CA GLY A 84 1.40 -9.46 -4.29
C GLY A 84 2.21 -8.22 -4.69
N THR A 85 3.32 -8.41 -5.42
CA THR A 85 4.15 -7.31 -5.93
C THR A 85 3.90 -7.06 -7.42
N ASN A 86 4.46 -5.99 -7.96
CA ASN A 86 4.40 -5.73 -9.39
C ASN A 86 5.19 -6.76 -10.21
N LEU A 87 6.18 -7.41 -9.61
CA LEU A 87 7.02 -8.41 -10.28
C LEU A 87 6.56 -9.85 -9.98
N LYS A 88 6.25 -10.15 -8.72
CA LYS A 88 6.09 -11.52 -8.22
C LYS A 88 4.97 -11.65 -7.19
N LEU A 89 4.61 -12.90 -6.89
CA LEU A 89 3.74 -13.28 -5.79
C LEU A 89 4.53 -14.08 -4.77
N TYR A 90 4.52 -13.65 -3.51
CA TYR A 90 5.18 -14.34 -2.40
C TYR A 90 4.19 -14.82 -1.36
N VAL A 91 4.57 -15.88 -0.67
CA VAL A 91 3.95 -16.31 0.59
C VAL A 91 5.03 -16.34 1.66
N GLN A 92 4.81 -15.63 2.76
CA GLN A 92 5.64 -15.72 3.95
C GLN A 92 5.05 -16.74 4.91
N ASP A 93 5.87 -17.69 5.36
CA ASP A 93 5.50 -18.62 6.44
C ASP A 93 5.95 -18.08 7.80
N SER A 94 5.07 -18.09 8.79
CA SER A 94 5.41 -17.68 10.15
C SER A 94 6.35 -18.63 10.88
N ALA A 95 6.53 -19.85 10.39
CA ALA A 95 7.34 -20.85 11.05
C ALA A 95 8.84 -20.55 10.95
N ASP A 96 9.27 -19.98 9.83
CA ASP A 96 10.67 -19.62 9.55
C ASP A 96 10.85 -18.14 9.20
N GLY A 97 9.75 -17.44 8.83
CA GLY A 97 9.76 -16.03 8.44
C GLY A 97 10.24 -15.79 7.00
N ASP A 98 10.48 -16.86 6.23
CA ASP A 98 10.97 -16.77 4.86
C ASP A 98 9.88 -16.38 3.87
N PHE A 99 10.29 -15.69 2.80
CA PHE A 99 9.44 -15.34 1.66
C PHE A 99 9.66 -16.35 0.54
N TYR A 100 8.62 -17.10 0.24
CA TYR A 100 8.63 -18.11 -0.82
C TYR A 100 7.98 -17.55 -2.07
N ASP A 101 8.68 -17.63 -3.19
CA ASP A 101 8.16 -17.23 -4.48
C ASP A 101 7.16 -18.29 -4.99
N VAL A 102 5.90 -17.89 -5.06
CA VAL A 102 4.78 -18.71 -5.55
C VAL A 102 4.16 -18.11 -6.79
N SER A 103 4.92 -17.26 -7.52
CA SER A 103 4.45 -16.60 -8.75
C SER A 103 3.85 -17.61 -9.71
N PRO A 104 2.64 -17.33 -10.28
CA PRO A 104 1.99 -18.26 -11.18
C PRO A 104 2.78 -18.49 -12.47
N ILE A 105 2.83 -19.74 -12.93
CA ILE A 105 3.39 -20.11 -14.23
C ILE A 105 2.30 -19.95 -15.30
N ARG A 106 2.57 -19.15 -16.33
CA ARG A 106 1.66 -18.91 -17.45
C ARG A 106 1.85 -19.88 -18.62
N TYR A 107 3.09 -20.38 -18.78
CA TYR A 107 3.45 -21.25 -19.89
C TYR A 107 4.71 -22.07 -19.54
N THR A 108 4.71 -23.33 -19.88
CA THR A 108 5.86 -24.23 -19.75
C THR A 108 6.26 -24.74 -21.13
N SER A 109 7.52 -24.49 -21.50
CA SER A 109 8.14 -25.02 -22.70
C SER A 109 9.05 -26.20 -22.33
N THR A 110 8.85 -27.36 -22.99
CA THR A 110 9.63 -28.56 -22.70
C THR A 110 10.43 -28.99 -23.94
N GLY A 111 11.74 -29.04 -23.81
CA GLY A 111 12.64 -29.53 -24.84
C GLY A 111 12.85 -28.59 -26.05
N ALA A 112 12.29 -27.38 -26.02
CA ALA A 112 12.42 -26.43 -27.12
C ALA A 112 13.49 -25.34 -26.88
N ALA A 113 13.75 -25.00 -25.61
CA ALA A 113 14.71 -23.97 -25.28
C ALA A 113 16.17 -24.42 -25.53
N THR A 114 16.92 -23.57 -26.21
CA THR A 114 18.35 -23.75 -26.46
C THR A 114 19.15 -22.51 -26.06
N PHE A 115 20.39 -22.70 -25.67
CA PHE A 115 21.24 -21.64 -25.14
C PHE A 115 22.43 -21.36 -26.07
N ALA A 116 22.81 -20.11 -26.20
CA ALA A 116 23.99 -19.67 -26.91
C ALA A 116 24.82 -18.71 -26.02
N ALA A 117 26.04 -19.13 -25.65
CA ALA A 117 26.96 -18.33 -24.88
C ALA A 117 28.00 -17.66 -25.79
N THR A 118 28.53 -16.53 -25.39
CA THR A 118 29.64 -15.83 -26.03
C THR A 118 30.83 -15.80 -25.08
N ASP A 119 32.00 -16.14 -25.57
CA ASP A 119 33.26 -16.10 -24.80
C ASP A 119 33.47 -14.75 -24.11
N GLY A 120 33.76 -14.77 -22.82
CA GLY A 120 33.96 -13.59 -21.99
C GLY A 120 32.68 -12.87 -21.55
N SER A 121 31.48 -13.32 -21.97
CA SER A 121 30.19 -12.71 -21.61
C SER A 121 29.46 -13.54 -20.56
N SER A 122 28.79 -12.86 -19.61
CA SER A 122 27.81 -13.48 -18.70
C SER A 122 26.40 -13.54 -19.30
N VAL A 123 26.18 -12.89 -20.43
CA VAL A 123 24.88 -12.88 -21.11
C VAL A 123 24.78 -14.07 -22.04
N VAL A 124 23.77 -14.90 -21.81
CA VAL A 124 23.43 -16.07 -22.63
C VAL A 124 22.15 -15.78 -23.40
N VAL A 125 22.18 -16.04 -24.71
CA VAL A 125 21.00 -15.92 -25.56
C VAL A 125 20.22 -17.24 -25.52
N VAL A 126 18.92 -17.14 -25.24
CA VAL A 126 18.01 -18.28 -25.24
C VAL A 126 17.11 -18.21 -26.48
N THR A 127 16.99 -19.32 -27.19
CA THR A 127 16.06 -19.48 -28.29
C THR A 127 14.94 -20.42 -27.86
N ASP A 128 13.72 -19.91 -27.79
CA ASP A 128 12.50 -20.67 -27.53
C ASP A 128 11.34 -20.05 -28.31
N ALA A 129 10.81 -20.76 -29.28
CA ALA A 129 9.86 -20.23 -30.24
C ALA A 129 8.51 -19.88 -29.58
N GLY A 130 8.08 -18.63 -29.74
CA GLY A 130 6.77 -18.19 -29.26
C GLY A 130 6.66 -18.08 -27.74
N HIS A 131 7.76 -17.83 -27.03
CA HIS A 131 7.82 -17.74 -25.57
C HIS A 131 6.90 -16.65 -24.98
N GLY A 132 6.51 -15.62 -25.74
CA GLY A 132 5.57 -14.56 -25.34
C GLY A 132 6.02 -13.71 -24.15
N ALA A 133 7.28 -13.79 -23.76
CA ALA A 133 7.84 -12.99 -22.66
C ALA A 133 8.28 -11.61 -23.12
N GLN A 134 8.31 -10.67 -22.20
CA GLN A 134 8.76 -9.29 -22.39
C GLN A 134 9.99 -9.02 -21.52
N THR A 135 10.68 -7.92 -21.76
CA THR A 135 11.79 -7.50 -20.90
C THR A 135 11.29 -7.26 -19.46
N GLY A 136 11.96 -7.87 -18.50
CA GLY A 136 11.61 -7.82 -17.08
C GLY A 136 10.75 -8.99 -16.59
N ASP A 137 10.22 -9.83 -17.49
CA ASP A 137 9.58 -11.10 -17.10
C ASP A 137 10.62 -12.08 -16.57
N PHE A 138 10.15 -13.14 -15.89
CA PHE A 138 11.01 -14.16 -15.30
C PHE A 138 10.76 -15.53 -15.95
N VAL A 139 11.84 -16.32 -15.99
CA VAL A 139 11.82 -17.72 -16.45
C VAL A 139 12.63 -18.57 -15.48
N LEU A 140 12.08 -19.70 -15.09
CA LEU A 140 12.76 -20.74 -14.32
C LEU A 140 13.16 -21.88 -15.24
N PHE A 141 14.45 -22.23 -15.27
CA PHE A 141 14.92 -23.37 -16.02
C PHE A 141 15.17 -24.58 -15.11
N SER A 142 14.83 -25.74 -15.63
CA SER A 142 15.19 -27.03 -15.05
C SER A 142 15.60 -28.02 -16.14
N SER A 143 16.36 -29.03 -15.74
CA SER A 143 16.84 -30.08 -16.66
C SER A 143 17.73 -29.58 -17.81
N ALA A 144 18.23 -28.34 -17.75
CA ALA A 144 19.21 -27.85 -18.71
C ALA A 144 20.57 -28.54 -18.48
N VAL A 145 21.26 -28.83 -19.54
CA VAL A 145 22.61 -29.41 -19.51
C VAL A 145 23.66 -28.31 -19.58
N SER A 146 24.86 -28.57 -19.06
CA SER A 146 25.99 -27.64 -19.10
C SER A 146 26.37 -27.29 -20.54
N LEU A 147 26.66 -26.01 -20.78
CA LEU A 147 27.26 -25.56 -22.04
C LEU A 147 28.78 -25.85 -22.10
N GLY A 148 29.33 -26.36 -21.01
CA GLY A 148 30.75 -26.53 -20.84
C GLY A 148 31.40 -25.37 -20.09
N GLY A 149 32.61 -25.57 -19.60
CA GLY A 149 33.36 -24.55 -18.88
C GLY A 149 32.64 -23.95 -17.67
N ASN A 150 32.56 -22.64 -17.62
CA ASN A 150 31.98 -21.92 -16.48
C ASN A 150 30.44 -21.94 -16.46
N VAL A 151 29.78 -22.12 -17.60
CA VAL A 151 28.31 -22.16 -17.69
C VAL A 151 27.84 -23.61 -17.46
N THR A 152 27.77 -23.96 -16.21
CA THR A 152 27.38 -25.32 -15.78
C THR A 152 25.87 -25.53 -15.76
N ALA A 153 25.42 -26.79 -15.66
CA ALA A 153 24.00 -27.09 -15.48
C ALA A 153 23.42 -26.42 -14.22
N THR A 154 24.17 -26.31 -13.13
CA THR A 154 23.74 -25.64 -11.90
C THR A 154 23.57 -24.14 -12.11
N VAL A 155 24.38 -23.53 -12.95
CA VAL A 155 24.25 -22.12 -13.34
C VAL A 155 23.01 -21.92 -14.20
N LEU A 156 22.72 -22.81 -15.14
CA LEU A 156 21.56 -22.65 -16.03
C LEU A 156 20.22 -22.98 -15.35
N ASN A 157 20.18 -23.97 -14.48
CA ASN A 157 18.95 -24.43 -13.81
C ASN A 157 18.60 -23.53 -12.61
N GLN A 158 18.32 -22.27 -12.90
CA GLN A 158 17.92 -21.24 -11.95
C GLN A 158 16.87 -20.34 -12.59
N GLU A 159 16.37 -19.41 -11.81
CA GLU A 159 15.47 -18.37 -12.28
C GLU A 159 16.26 -17.16 -12.79
N TYR A 160 15.81 -16.61 -13.91
CA TYR A 160 16.43 -15.46 -14.55
C TYR A 160 15.41 -14.41 -15.01
N ALA A 161 15.79 -13.16 -14.90
CA ALA A 161 15.08 -12.07 -15.55
C ALA A 161 15.39 -12.07 -17.06
N ILE A 162 14.35 -11.87 -17.86
CA ILE A 162 14.39 -11.88 -19.33
C ILE A 162 14.70 -10.47 -19.85
N THR A 163 15.61 -10.39 -20.82
CA THR A 163 15.74 -9.24 -21.71
C THR A 163 15.29 -9.68 -23.12
N TYR A 164 14.14 -9.16 -23.55
CA TYR A 164 13.52 -9.50 -24.85
C TYR A 164 14.41 -9.07 -26.02
N ILE A 165 14.57 -9.96 -27.00
CA ILE A 165 15.27 -9.71 -28.27
C ILE A 165 14.30 -9.82 -29.44
N SER A 166 13.57 -10.93 -29.53
CA SER A 166 12.58 -11.18 -30.60
C SER A 166 11.48 -12.12 -30.10
N THR A 167 10.47 -12.38 -30.94
CA THR A 167 9.39 -13.33 -30.63
C THR A 167 9.88 -14.73 -30.25
N ASN A 168 11.08 -15.10 -30.69
CA ASN A 168 11.65 -16.44 -30.50
C ASN A 168 12.94 -16.44 -29.69
N THR A 169 13.47 -15.27 -29.31
CA THR A 169 14.77 -15.16 -28.64
C THR A 169 14.75 -14.09 -27.55
N TYR A 170 15.44 -14.35 -26.48
CA TYR A 170 15.70 -13.41 -25.39
C TYR A 170 17.09 -13.68 -24.80
N SER A 171 17.59 -12.80 -23.95
CA SER A 171 18.82 -13.03 -23.21
C SER A 171 18.57 -13.04 -21.71
N ILE A 172 19.43 -13.77 -21.01
CA ILE A 172 19.51 -13.86 -19.56
C ILE A 172 20.95 -13.55 -19.12
N ASP A 173 21.14 -12.96 -17.97
CA ASP A 173 22.45 -12.79 -17.35
C ASP A 173 22.67 -13.89 -16.30
N VAL A 174 23.56 -14.80 -16.60
CA VAL A 174 23.86 -15.95 -15.71
C VAL A 174 24.89 -15.59 -14.62
N GLY A 175 25.37 -14.34 -14.59
CA GLY A 175 26.28 -13.83 -13.57
C GLY A 175 27.72 -14.41 -13.63
N VAL A 176 27.99 -15.33 -14.56
CA VAL A 176 29.29 -15.98 -14.74
C VAL A 176 29.72 -15.87 -16.19
N ALA A 177 30.86 -15.27 -16.45
CA ALA A 177 31.38 -15.14 -17.82
C ALA A 177 31.70 -16.52 -18.41
N ALA A 178 31.17 -16.79 -19.60
CA ALA A 178 31.53 -17.97 -20.37
C ALA A 178 33.01 -17.94 -20.75
N ASN A 179 33.66 -19.08 -20.76
CA ASN A 179 35.06 -19.23 -21.13
C ASN A 179 35.26 -19.83 -22.55
N ALA A 180 34.16 -19.95 -23.29
CA ALA A 180 34.13 -20.30 -24.71
C ALA A 180 32.78 -19.90 -25.31
N SER A 181 32.76 -19.62 -26.61
CA SER A 181 31.50 -19.41 -27.36
C SER A 181 30.85 -20.74 -27.68
N ASP A 182 29.55 -20.81 -27.47
CA ASP A 182 28.74 -21.98 -27.76
C ASP A 182 27.39 -21.55 -28.34
N THR A 183 26.83 -22.35 -29.25
CA THR A 183 25.60 -22.04 -29.94
C THR A 183 24.66 -23.26 -29.98
N GLY A 184 23.43 -23.07 -29.51
CA GLY A 184 22.39 -24.07 -29.63
C GLY A 184 22.50 -25.28 -28.71
N ASN A 185 23.25 -25.21 -27.64
CA ASN A 185 23.35 -26.25 -26.63
C ASN A 185 22.26 -26.12 -25.56
N GLY A 186 22.05 -27.20 -24.80
CA GLY A 186 21.12 -27.23 -23.69
C GLY A 186 19.67 -27.55 -24.05
N GLY A 187 19.40 -27.84 -25.33
CA GLY A 187 18.08 -28.31 -25.76
C GLY A 187 17.75 -29.75 -25.35
N GLY A 188 16.60 -30.22 -25.73
CA GLY A 188 16.16 -31.63 -25.61
C GLY A 188 15.43 -31.97 -24.34
N SER A 189 16.03 -31.75 -23.18
CA SER A 189 15.40 -32.01 -21.86
C SER A 189 15.11 -30.75 -21.06
N THR A 190 15.56 -29.59 -21.52
CA THR A 190 15.36 -28.32 -20.83
C THR A 190 13.87 -28.01 -20.68
N VAL A 191 13.44 -27.72 -19.47
CA VAL A 191 12.12 -27.20 -19.16
C VAL A 191 12.27 -25.72 -18.81
N ALA A 192 11.55 -24.86 -19.51
CA ALA A 192 11.48 -23.43 -19.28
C ALA A 192 10.06 -23.08 -18.80
N GLU A 193 9.95 -22.67 -17.55
CA GLU A 193 8.69 -22.25 -16.93
C GLU A 193 8.64 -20.72 -16.90
N TYR A 194 7.77 -20.14 -17.71
CA TYR A 194 7.58 -18.70 -17.79
C TYR A 194 6.55 -18.26 -16.76
N GLU A 195 6.95 -17.39 -15.87
CA GLU A 195 6.03 -16.79 -14.92
C GLU A 195 5.03 -15.85 -15.61
N ILE A 196 3.98 -15.47 -14.90
CA ILE A 196 3.08 -14.42 -15.38
C ILE A 196 3.88 -13.16 -15.72
N THR A 197 3.41 -12.44 -16.73
CA THR A 197 4.08 -11.18 -17.11
C THR A 197 4.15 -10.22 -15.92
N THR A 198 5.26 -9.57 -15.75
CA THR A 198 5.45 -8.52 -14.75
C THR A 198 4.56 -7.32 -15.04
N GLY A 199 4.28 -6.54 -14.02
CA GLY A 199 3.44 -5.33 -14.15
C GLY A 199 4.19 -4.08 -13.76
N ASN A 200 3.54 -2.94 -13.93
CA ASN A 200 4.12 -1.66 -13.59
C ASN A 200 4.08 -1.40 -12.09
N GLU A 201 5.09 -0.70 -11.65
CA GLU A 201 5.25 -0.20 -10.29
C GLU A 201 4.34 1.01 -9.99
N TYR A 202 4.10 1.84 -11.00
CA TYR A 202 3.22 3.01 -10.95
C TYR A 202 2.41 3.13 -12.25
N TYR A 203 1.36 3.92 -12.22
CA TYR A 203 0.56 4.17 -13.41
C TYR A 203 1.33 5.08 -14.36
N ALA A 204 1.57 4.62 -15.58
CA ALA A 204 2.11 5.45 -16.65
C ALA A 204 0.96 5.90 -17.55
N THR A 205 0.75 7.22 -17.62
CA THR A 205 -0.21 7.81 -18.55
C THR A 205 0.14 7.43 -19.98
N ALA A 206 -0.91 7.08 -20.74
CA ALA A 206 -0.84 6.49 -22.07
C ALA A 206 0.09 7.19 -23.04
N ALA A 207 0.61 6.41 -23.96
CA ALA A 207 1.29 6.84 -25.15
C ALA A 207 0.40 7.76 -26.02
N GLY A 208 0.86 8.98 -26.22
CA GLY A 208 0.24 9.96 -27.11
C GLY A 208 1.28 10.91 -27.67
N PHE A 209 0.89 11.77 -28.61
CA PHE A 209 1.74 12.89 -29.04
C PHE A 209 2.08 13.75 -27.82
N GLY A 210 3.32 13.68 -27.35
CA GLY A 210 3.78 14.37 -26.13
C GLY A 210 3.94 13.51 -24.89
N ALA A 211 3.61 12.22 -24.90
CA ALA A 211 3.95 11.30 -23.84
C ALA A 211 5.41 10.85 -24.00
N GLY A 212 6.29 11.40 -23.20
CA GLY A 212 7.73 11.14 -23.20
C GLY A 212 8.56 12.41 -23.14
N GLY A 213 9.74 12.33 -22.53
CA GLY A 213 10.62 13.49 -22.37
C GLY A 213 11.05 14.05 -23.72
N TRP A 214 10.91 15.36 -23.89
CA TRP A 214 11.30 16.10 -25.10
C TRP A 214 12.79 15.99 -25.42
N SER A 215 13.59 15.60 -24.48
CA SER A 215 15.05 15.55 -24.54
C SER A 215 15.68 14.19 -24.22
N GLY A 216 14.95 13.08 -24.37
CA GLY A 216 15.57 11.76 -24.19
C GLY A 216 16.03 11.46 -22.75
N GLN A 217 15.36 12.01 -21.75
CA GLN A 217 15.76 11.76 -20.37
C GLN A 217 15.20 10.42 -19.88
N THR A 218 16.11 9.55 -19.61
CA THR A 218 15.93 8.19 -19.12
C THR A 218 15.48 8.18 -17.66
N THR A 219 14.22 7.96 -17.44
CA THR A 219 13.73 7.33 -16.22
C THR A 219 12.85 6.15 -16.63
N GLY A 220 13.46 4.99 -16.80
CA GLY A 220 12.76 3.70 -16.92
C GLY A 220 11.97 3.39 -18.20
N PHE A 221 11.74 4.36 -19.08
CA PHE A 221 11.11 4.17 -20.39
C PHE A 221 12.06 4.62 -21.49
N ALA A 222 12.31 3.74 -22.46
CA ALA A 222 13.07 4.09 -23.65
C ALA A 222 12.35 5.23 -24.40
N SER A 223 12.79 6.47 -24.21
CA SER A 223 12.30 7.61 -24.97
C SER A 223 12.86 7.54 -26.36
N THR A 224 12.07 7.05 -27.28
CA THR A 224 12.31 7.23 -28.71
C THR A 224 11.82 8.63 -29.04
N GLY A 225 12.67 9.51 -29.50
CA GLY A 225 12.43 10.93 -29.74
C GLY A 225 11.13 11.27 -30.52
N TRP A 226 10.97 12.52 -30.88
CA TRP A 226 9.86 13.08 -31.66
C TRP A 226 9.45 12.17 -32.84
N GLY A 227 8.20 11.73 -32.85
CA GLY A 227 7.65 10.90 -33.92
C GLY A 227 7.67 9.39 -33.68
N SER A 228 8.21 8.92 -32.58
CA SER A 228 8.09 7.51 -32.18
C SER A 228 6.93 7.36 -31.19
N SER A 229 6.06 6.40 -31.44
CA SER A 229 5.09 5.98 -30.42
C SER A 229 5.85 5.50 -29.19
N ALA A 230 5.40 5.88 -27.99
CA ALA A 230 5.88 5.24 -26.78
C ALA A 230 5.70 3.72 -26.93
N ALA A 231 6.65 2.95 -26.39
CA ALA A 231 6.60 1.50 -26.46
C ALA A 231 5.20 1.03 -26.07
N THR A 232 4.61 0.25 -26.95
CA THR A 232 3.26 -0.28 -26.92
C THR A 232 2.68 -0.54 -25.55
N GLY A 233 1.72 0.26 -25.18
CA GLY A 233 0.88 0.04 -24.02
C GLY A 233 -0.08 1.19 -23.86
N VAL A 234 -1.28 1.03 -24.34
CA VAL A 234 -2.43 1.85 -23.95
C VAL A 234 -2.55 1.77 -22.45
N GLY A 235 -2.32 2.89 -21.73
CA GLY A 235 -2.49 3.01 -20.30
C GLY A 235 -2.03 1.76 -19.53
N VAL A 236 -0.73 1.61 -19.29
CA VAL A 236 -0.24 0.42 -18.58
C VAL A 236 -0.66 0.54 -17.13
N ASN A 237 -1.70 -0.18 -16.78
CA ASN A 237 -2.27 -0.17 -15.45
C ASN A 237 -1.24 -0.69 -14.44
N LEU A 238 -1.26 -0.07 -13.26
CA LEU A 238 -0.56 -0.54 -12.08
C LEU A 238 -0.90 -2.02 -11.82
N ARG A 239 0.11 -2.85 -11.52
CA ARG A 239 -0.12 -4.22 -11.09
C ARG A 239 -0.76 -4.24 -9.71
N LEU A 240 -2.00 -4.70 -9.65
CA LEU A 240 -2.73 -4.93 -8.41
C LEU A 240 -3.13 -6.40 -8.34
N TRP A 241 -3.23 -6.90 -7.11
CA TRP A 241 -3.64 -8.26 -6.81
C TRP A 241 -4.88 -8.27 -5.93
N SER A 242 -5.78 -9.19 -6.17
CA SER A 242 -6.76 -9.61 -5.18
C SER A 242 -6.41 -11.00 -4.66
N GLN A 243 -6.47 -11.17 -3.35
CA GLN A 243 -6.11 -12.39 -2.64
C GLN A 243 -7.21 -12.73 -1.64
N ARG A 244 -7.64 -14.00 -1.60
CA ARG A 244 -8.56 -14.54 -0.59
C ARG A 244 -8.29 -16.02 -0.38
N ASN A 245 -8.44 -16.50 0.83
CA ASN A 245 -8.34 -17.92 1.10
C ASN A 245 -9.69 -18.64 0.89
N TYR A 246 -9.62 -19.81 0.28
CA TYR A 246 -10.72 -20.78 0.20
C TYR A 246 -10.36 -21.97 1.09
N GLY A 247 -10.80 -21.92 2.35
CA GLY A 247 -10.22 -22.81 3.35
C GLY A 247 -8.74 -22.51 3.57
N GLU A 248 -7.86 -23.46 3.30
CA GLU A 248 -6.40 -23.26 3.40
C GLU A 248 -5.75 -22.84 2.06
N TYR A 249 -6.46 -22.98 0.91
CA TYR A 249 -5.95 -22.61 -0.40
C TYR A 249 -6.03 -21.10 -0.60
N LEU A 250 -5.02 -20.54 -1.24
CA LEU A 250 -5.01 -19.13 -1.60
C LEU A 250 -5.48 -18.93 -3.04
N MET A 251 -6.61 -18.27 -3.21
CA MET A 251 -7.11 -17.82 -4.50
C MET A 251 -6.52 -16.45 -4.79
N VAL A 252 -5.88 -16.30 -5.94
CA VAL A 252 -5.23 -15.04 -6.33
C VAL A 252 -5.59 -14.66 -7.76
N ASN A 253 -5.65 -13.37 -7.99
CA ASN A 253 -5.90 -12.80 -9.31
C ASN A 253 -5.10 -11.51 -9.47
N PRO A 254 -4.18 -11.43 -10.44
CA PRO A 254 -3.68 -10.16 -10.89
C PRO A 254 -4.79 -9.45 -11.67
N ARG A 255 -5.10 -8.20 -11.29
CA ARG A 255 -6.21 -7.43 -11.88
C ARG A 255 -6.14 -7.43 -13.41
N GLY A 256 -7.23 -7.83 -14.07
CA GLY A 256 -7.28 -8.01 -15.52
C GLY A 256 -6.57 -9.27 -16.04
N GLY A 257 -6.20 -10.19 -15.17
CA GLY A 257 -5.60 -11.48 -15.49
C GLY A 257 -6.47 -12.67 -15.10
N ALA A 258 -5.92 -13.87 -15.22
CA ALA A 258 -6.62 -15.12 -14.90
C ALA A 258 -6.75 -15.33 -13.37
N LEU A 259 -7.58 -16.29 -12.99
CA LEU A 259 -7.63 -16.83 -11.64
C LEU A 259 -6.54 -17.88 -11.46
N TYR A 260 -5.86 -17.81 -10.31
CA TYR A 260 -4.87 -18.79 -9.90
C TYR A 260 -5.17 -19.29 -8.50
N MET A 261 -4.71 -20.48 -8.20
CA MET A 261 -4.81 -21.10 -6.90
C MET A 261 -3.44 -21.58 -6.43
N TRP A 262 -3.09 -21.25 -5.21
CA TRP A 262 -1.95 -21.81 -4.53
C TRP A 262 -2.42 -22.75 -3.42
N VAL A 263 -1.78 -23.91 -3.33
CA VAL A 263 -2.08 -24.95 -2.35
C VAL A 263 -0.89 -25.12 -1.43
N PRO A 264 -1.06 -25.03 -0.08
CA PRO A 264 0.00 -25.32 0.85
C PRO A 264 0.46 -26.78 0.71
N SER A 265 1.76 -27.04 0.50
CA SER A 265 2.27 -28.39 0.44
C SER A 265 2.09 -29.16 1.77
N ALA A 266 1.81 -30.46 1.68
CA ALA A 266 1.81 -31.36 2.82
C ALA A 266 3.22 -31.48 3.44
N ASN A 267 4.27 -31.30 2.64
CA ASN A 267 5.66 -31.36 3.07
C ASN A 267 6.17 -29.97 3.49
N ALA A 268 6.64 -29.88 4.72
CA ALA A 268 7.21 -28.62 5.23
C ALA A 268 8.42 -28.20 4.40
N GLY A 269 8.43 -26.95 3.95
CA GLY A 269 9.56 -26.33 3.25
C GLY A 269 9.57 -26.47 1.73
N THR A 270 8.60 -27.15 1.12
CA THR A 270 8.41 -27.14 -0.34
C THR A 270 7.22 -26.26 -0.70
N PHE A 271 7.48 -25.12 -1.34
CA PHE A 271 6.45 -24.20 -1.82
C PHE A 271 6.41 -24.31 -3.35
N GLU A 272 5.35 -24.90 -3.86
CA GLU A 272 5.13 -24.96 -5.30
C GLU A 272 4.54 -23.65 -5.82
N ARG A 273 4.65 -23.42 -7.13
CA ARG A 273 4.10 -22.23 -7.79
C ARG A 273 2.57 -22.30 -7.84
N ALA A 274 1.91 -21.15 -7.75
CA ALA A 274 0.47 -21.08 -7.97
C ALA A 274 0.14 -21.48 -9.42
N GLN A 275 -0.99 -22.15 -9.58
CA GLN A 275 -1.43 -22.70 -10.86
C GLN A 275 -2.73 -22.05 -11.32
N VAL A 276 -2.91 -21.95 -12.64
CA VAL A 276 -4.14 -21.40 -13.21
C VAL A 276 -5.35 -22.28 -12.88
N LEU A 277 -6.43 -21.66 -12.43
CA LEU A 277 -7.71 -22.34 -12.20
C LEU A 277 -8.48 -22.46 -13.51
N ALA A 278 -7.99 -23.27 -14.43
CA ALA A 278 -8.58 -23.43 -15.75
C ALA A 278 -8.54 -24.89 -16.19
N SER A 279 -9.44 -25.23 -17.12
CA SER A 279 -9.64 -26.59 -17.63
C SER A 279 -8.41 -27.26 -18.24
N THR A 280 -7.44 -26.50 -18.69
CA THR A 280 -6.19 -27.03 -19.27
C THR A 280 -5.19 -27.49 -18.23
N ASN A 281 -5.41 -27.18 -16.96
CA ASN A 281 -4.51 -27.55 -15.89
C ASN A 281 -4.86 -28.95 -15.35
N THR A 282 -3.99 -29.90 -15.60
CA THR A 282 -4.09 -31.29 -15.11
C THR A 282 -3.05 -31.59 -14.02
N ASN A 283 -2.38 -30.56 -13.51
CA ASN A 283 -1.36 -30.74 -12.49
C ASN A 283 -1.97 -31.35 -11.22
N THR A 284 -1.16 -32.16 -10.56
CA THR A 284 -1.48 -32.71 -9.24
C THR A 284 -0.42 -32.27 -8.26
N GLN A 285 -0.84 -31.98 -7.04
CA GLN A 285 0.07 -31.67 -5.93
C GLN A 285 -0.20 -32.67 -4.80
N ASP A 286 0.86 -33.24 -4.22
CA ASP A 286 0.76 -34.28 -3.18
C ASP A 286 -0.15 -35.48 -3.59
N GLY A 287 -0.27 -35.75 -4.90
CA GLY A 287 -1.12 -36.81 -5.45
C GLY A 287 -2.60 -36.48 -5.62
N PHE A 288 -2.99 -35.23 -5.35
CA PHE A 288 -4.36 -34.75 -5.51
C PHE A 288 -4.48 -33.79 -6.68
N ALA A 289 -5.58 -33.88 -7.45
CA ALA A 289 -5.92 -32.93 -8.49
C ALA A 289 -6.78 -31.81 -7.89
N TYR A 290 -6.16 -30.71 -7.55
CA TYR A 290 -6.85 -29.55 -6.97
C TYR A 290 -7.44 -28.61 -8.00
N TRP A 291 -6.97 -28.65 -9.24
CA TRP A 291 -7.37 -27.74 -10.31
C TRP A 291 -8.52 -28.32 -11.14
N THR A 292 -9.37 -27.42 -11.62
CA THR A 292 -10.57 -27.81 -12.37
C THR A 292 -10.27 -28.15 -13.82
N THR A 293 -11.08 -29.05 -14.39
CA THR A 293 -11.18 -29.28 -15.83
C THR A 293 -12.35 -28.54 -16.47
N ASP A 294 -13.08 -27.70 -15.73
CA ASP A 294 -14.21 -26.92 -16.24
C ASP A 294 -13.73 -25.75 -17.11
N VAL A 295 -14.00 -25.82 -18.38
CA VAL A 295 -13.67 -24.79 -19.38
C VAL A 295 -14.40 -23.46 -19.17
N SER A 296 -15.45 -23.43 -18.35
CA SER A 296 -16.27 -22.24 -18.10
C SER A 296 -15.74 -21.37 -16.95
N CYS A 297 -14.68 -21.80 -16.28
CA CYS A 297 -13.99 -20.96 -15.29
C CYS A 297 -13.58 -19.63 -15.93
N PRO A 298 -13.76 -18.47 -15.25
CA PRO A 298 -13.34 -17.19 -15.80
C PRO A 298 -11.83 -17.19 -16.12
N SER A 299 -11.51 -16.88 -17.38
CA SER A 299 -10.12 -16.78 -17.85
C SER A 299 -9.49 -15.41 -17.62
N VAL A 300 -10.33 -14.41 -17.34
CA VAL A 300 -9.91 -13.05 -17.02
C VAL A 300 -10.91 -12.43 -16.04
N CYS A 301 -10.41 -11.77 -15.00
CA CYS A 301 -11.25 -10.99 -14.09
C CYS A 301 -10.45 -9.84 -13.42
N ASN A 302 -11.16 -8.88 -12.88
CA ASN A 302 -10.56 -7.73 -12.18
C ASN A 302 -10.34 -8.03 -10.70
N ILE A 303 -11.28 -8.73 -10.04
CA ILE A 303 -11.20 -9.01 -8.61
C ILE A 303 -11.76 -10.42 -8.36
N VAL A 304 -11.08 -11.17 -7.49
CA VAL A 304 -11.58 -12.42 -6.92
C VAL A 304 -11.96 -12.23 -5.46
N HIS A 305 -13.04 -12.87 -5.05
CA HIS A 305 -13.48 -12.90 -3.66
C HIS A 305 -14.04 -14.27 -3.29
N VAL A 306 -13.86 -14.67 -2.05
CA VAL A 306 -14.47 -15.86 -1.47
C VAL A 306 -15.49 -15.41 -0.43
N SER A 307 -16.72 -15.89 -0.54
CA SER A 307 -17.74 -15.63 0.46
C SER A 307 -17.51 -16.53 1.68
N ASP A 308 -17.18 -15.94 2.83
CA ASP A 308 -16.85 -16.69 4.04
C ASP A 308 -18.03 -17.48 4.60
N SER A 309 -19.25 -16.95 4.49
CA SER A 309 -20.46 -17.55 5.08
C SER A 309 -21.08 -18.63 4.21
N SER A 310 -21.02 -18.48 2.89
CA SER A 310 -21.69 -19.35 1.91
C SER A 310 -20.73 -20.12 1.00
N ARG A 311 -19.42 -19.87 1.10
CA ARG A 311 -18.33 -20.57 0.42
C ARG A 311 -18.47 -20.64 -1.09
N PHE A 312 -18.78 -19.50 -1.71
CA PHE A 312 -18.69 -19.32 -3.15
C PHE A 312 -17.37 -18.66 -3.52
N LEU A 313 -16.80 -19.09 -4.63
CA LEU A 313 -15.74 -18.34 -5.29
C LEU A 313 -16.39 -17.39 -6.31
N ILE A 314 -16.13 -16.09 -6.20
CA ILE A 314 -16.81 -15.05 -6.97
C ILE A 314 -15.78 -14.23 -7.75
N ALA A 315 -16.01 -14.06 -9.04
CA ALA A 315 -15.20 -13.24 -9.93
C ALA A 315 -15.99 -11.99 -10.36
N PHE A 316 -15.37 -10.83 -10.20
CA PHE A 316 -15.97 -9.53 -10.49
C PHE A 316 -15.26 -8.86 -11.67
N GLY A 317 -16.03 -8.27 -12.60
CA GLY A 317 -15.49 -7.71 -13.83
C GLY A 317 -14.75 -8.78 -14.61
N CYS A 318 -15.45 -9.80 -15.06
CA CYS A 318 -14.87 -10.99 -15.69
C CYS A 318 -15.42 -11.22 -17.09
N ASN A 319 -14.87 -12.20 -17.82
CA ASN A 319 -15.40 -12.61 -19.11
C ASN A 319 -16.69 -13.43 -18.94
N ASP A 320 -17.58 -13.30 -19.92
CA ASP A 320 -18.80 -14.10 -20.02
C ASP A 320 -18.49 -15.52 -20.49
N TYR A 321 -19.48 -16.41 -20.38
CA TYR A 321 -19.39 -17.80 -20.84
C TYR A 321 -19.04 -17.87 -22.32
N GLY A 322 -17.99 -18.62 -22.65
CA GLY A 322 -17.54 -18.80 -24.01
C GLY A 322 -16.89 -17.56 -24.67
N SER A 323 -16.68 -16.49 -23.94
CA SER A 323 -16.01 -15.27 -24.40
C SER A 323 -14.62 -15.16 -23.75
N ALA A 324 -13.65 -14.62 -24.49
CA ALA A 324 -12.35 -14.20 -23.92
C ALA A 324 -12.33 -12.72 -23.55
N ALA A 325 -13.33 -11.93 -23.96
CA ALA A 325 -13.38 -10.50 -23.70
C ALA A 325 -13.96 -10.24 -22.31
N ILE A 326 -13.30 -9.35 -21.54
CA ILE A 326 -13.76 -8.93 -20.22
C ILE A 326 -15.04 -8.09 -20.35
N ASN A 327 -16.03 -8.39 -19.52
CA ASN A 327 -17.17 -7.52 -19.26
C ASN A 327 -16.97 -6.88 -17.89
N PRO A 328 -16.63 -5.58 -17.81
CA PRO A 328 -16.22 -4.93 -16.55
C PRO A 328 -17.33 -4.85 -15.49
N LEU A 329 -18.59 -5.06 -15.85
CA LEU A 329 -19.74 -5.03 -14.93
C LEU A 329 -20.30 -6.42 -14.61
N LEU A 330 -19.74 -7.48 -15.17
CA LEU A 330 -20.21 -8.84 -14.95
C LEU A 330 -19.65 -9.41 -13.66
N VAL A 331 -20.51 -10.05 -12.87
CA VAL A 331 -20.18 -10.85 -11.72
C VAL A 331 -20.53 -12.30 -12.01
N ARG A 332 -19.60 -13.22 -11.79
CA ARG A 332 -19.83 -14.66 -11.91
C ARG A 332 -19.43 -15.35 -10.62
N TRP A 333 -20.13 -16.42 -10.27
CA TRP A 333 -19.82 -17.21 -9.08
C TRP A 333 -19.86 -18.70 -9.36
N SER A 334 -19.01 -19.45 -8.65
CA SER A 334 -18.96 -20.91 -8.68
C SER A 334 -20.19 -21.54 -8.03
N ASP A 335 -20.27 -22.86 -8.01
CA ASP A 335 -21.22 -23.55 -7.14
C ASP A 335 -20.81 -23.40 -5.66
N GLN A 336 -21.76 -23.64 -4.78
CA GLN A 336 -21.55 -23.58 -3.32
C GLN A 336 -20.60 -24.70 -2.88
N GLU A 337 -19.57 -24.35 -2.09
CA GLU A 337 -18.52 -25.25 -1.60
C GLU A 337 -17.70 -25.94 -2.72
N ASP A 338 -17.88 -25.55 -3.98
CA ASP A 338 -17.15 -26.08 -5.12
C ASP A 338 -16.60 -24.95 -6.00
N TYR A 339 -15.29 -24.71 -5.93
CA TYR A 339 -14.60 -23.70 -6.75
C TYR A 339 -14.35 -24.17 -8.19
N THR A 340 -14.69 -25.44 -8.52
CA THR A 340 -14.43 -26.02 -9.83
C THR A 340 -15.62 -25.86 -10.80
N THR A 341 -16.85 -25.83 -10.31
CA THR A 341 -18.07 -25.79 -11.11
C THR A 341 -18.56 -24.36 -11.31
N TRP A 342 -18.58 -23.90 -12.56
CA TRP A 342 -18.97 -22.53 -12.94
C TRP A 342 -20.12 -22.46 -13.94
N VAL A 343 -20.47 -23.56 -14.58
CA VAL A 343 -21.59 -23.60 -15.55
C VAL A 343 -22.91 -23.65 -14.77
N PRO A 344 -23.82 -22.69 -14.99
CA PRO A 344 -25.15 -22.75 -14.38
C PRO A 344 -25.93 -23.98 -14.84
N ALA A 345 -26.44 -24.77 -13.92
CA ALA A 345 -27.27 -25.92 -14.16
C ALA A 345 -28.42 -25.99 -13.14
N ILE A 346 -29.46 -26.75 -13.42
CA ILE A 346 -30.61 -26.94 -12.51
C ILE A 346 -30.15 -27.57 -11.17
N THR A 347 -29.06 -28.31 -11.21
CA THR A 347 -28.52 -29.07 -10.08
C THR A 347 -27.48 -28.33 -9.24
N ASN A 348 -27.05 -27.12 -9.64
CA ASN A 348 -26.05 -26.33 -8.94
C ASN A 348 -26.52 -24.88 -8.71
N GLN A 349 -25.71 -24.12 -7.99
CA GLN A 349 -25.97 -22.72 -7.65
C GLN A 349 -25.03 -21.74 -8.42
N ALA A 350 -24.21 -22.23 -9.35
CA ALA A 350 -23.37 -21.38 -10.18
C ALA A 350 -24.22 -20.41 -11.00
N GLY A 351 -23.71 -19.20 -11.24
CA GLY A 351 -24.48 -18.20 -11.99
C GLY A 351 -23.68 -16.94 -12.29
N SER A 352 -24.39 -15.97 -12.87
CA SER A 352 -23.84 -14.67 -13.22
C SER A 352 -24.89 -13.57 -13.13
N PHE A 353 -24.42 -12.34 -12.93
CA PHE A 353 -25.26 -11.14 -12.93
C PHE A 353 -24.46 -9.94 -13.47
N SER A 354 -25.05 -9.13 -14.33
CA SER A 354 -24.42 -7.90 -14.83
C SER A 354 -25.02 -6.69 -14.12
N LEU A 355 -24.16 -5.86 -13.52
CA LEU A 355 -24.57 -4.60 -12.91
C LEU A 355 -24.99 -3.59 -13.98
N SER A 356 -25.90 -2.68 -13.63
CA SER A 356 -26.53 -1.76 -14.58
C SER A 356 -25.99 -0.31 -14.49
N ALA A 357 -25.32 0.07 -13.40
CA ALA A 357 -24.81 1.42 -13.21
C ALA A 357 -23.30 1.45 -13.07
N GLY A 358 -22.67 2.34 -13.82
CA GLY A 358 -21.22 2.47 -13.93
C GLY A 358 -20.66 1.88 -15.22
N SER A 359 -19.34 2.00 -15.38
CA SER A 359 -18.62 1.42 -16.53
C SER A 359 -17.78 0.21 -16.15
N GLN A 360 -17.38 0.11 -14.88
CA GLN A 360 -16.59 -1.01 -14.37
C GLN A 360 -16.71 -1.18 -12.86
N ILE A 361 -16.50 -2.40 -12.39
CA ILE A 361 -16.35 -2.72 -10.98
C ILE A 361 -14.92 -2.37 -10.56
N ILE A 362 -14.78 -1.49 -9.55
CA ILE A 362 -13.47 -1.00 -9.09
C ILE A 362 -13.02 -1.73 -7.85
N ALA A 363 -13.88 -1.84 -6.82
CA ALA A 363 -13.52 -2.36 -5.51
C ALA A 363 -14.62 -3.21 -4.88
N LEU A 364 -14.26 -3.93 -3.84
CA LEU A 364 -15.16 -4.71 -2.99
C LEU A 364 -14.86 -4.45 -1.52
N SER A 365 -15.91 -4.50 -0.70
CA SER A 365 -15.77 -4.55 0.75
C SER A 365 -16.70 -5.61 1.33
N PRO A 366 -16.16 -6.73 1.83
CA PRO A 366 -16.99 -7.74 2.50
C PRO A 366 -17.49 -7.21 3.83
N GLN A 367 -18.78 -7.38 4.07
CA GLN A 367 -19.46 -7.13 5.33
C GLN A 367 -19.97 -8.45 5.91
N ARG A 368 -20.49 -8.41 7.11
CA ARG A 368 -20.95 -9.62 7.80
C ARG A 368 -22.06 -10.38 7.05
N GLN A 369 -22.97 -9.69 6.37
CA GLN A 369 -24.14 -10.29 5.70
C GLN A 369 -24.25 -9.91 4.24
N GLU A 370 -23.37 -9.04 3.75
CA GLU A 370 -23.39 -8.53 2.39
C GLU A 370 -21.98 -8.24 1.89
N ILE A 371 -21.84 -8.16 0.59
CA ILE A 371 -20.61 -7.69 -0.06
C ILE A 371 -20.96 -6.36 -0.73
N LEU A 372 -20.30 -5.29 -0.32
CA LEU A 372 -20.42 -4.02 -1.01
C LEU A 372 -19.58 -4.06 -2.28
N VAL A 373 -20.24 -3.80 -3.40
CA VAL A 373 -19.61 -3.77 -4.73
C VAL A 373 -19.59 -2.32 -5.21
N PHE A 374 -18.40 -1.79 -5.43
CA PHE A 374 -18.18 -0.43 -5.86
C PHE A 374 -17.91 -0.39 -7.37
N THR A 375 -18.74 0.34 -8.09
CA THR A 375 -18.43 0.75 -9.46
C THR A 375 -17.84 2.16 -9.47
N ASP A 376 -17.47 2.66 -10.62
CA ASP A 376 -17.02 4.04 -10.81
C ASP A 376 -18.11 5.10 -10.53
N ALA A 377 -19.40 4.70 -10.49
CA ALA A 377 -20.53 5.62 -10.34
C ALA A 377 -21.52 5.26 -9.23
N ALA A 378 -21.50 4.05 -8.70
CA ALA A 378 -22.50 3.55 -7.75
C ALA A 378 -21.95 2.52 -6.77
N VAL A 379 -22.68 2.32 -5.68
CA VAL A 379 -22.43 1.25 -4.71
C VAL A 379 -23.62 0.30 -4.69
N TYR A 380 -23.32 -0.99 -4.77
CA TYR A 380 -24.31 -2.07 -4.67
C TYR A 380 -24.07 -2.91 -3.42
N SER A 381 -25.16 -3.41 -2.84
CA SER A 381 -25.16 -4.50 -1.88
C SER A 381 -25.42 -5.82 -2.61
N MET A 382 -24.54 -6.79 -2.45
CA MET A 382 -24.70 -8.16 -2.92
C MET A 382 -24.94 -9.06 -1.73
N GLN A 383 -26.12 -9.67 -1.64
CA GLN A 383 -26.56 -10.49 -0.51
C GLN A 383 -26.89 -11.91 -0.94
N TYR A 384 -26.52 -12.89 -0.14
CA TYR A 384 -26.91 -14.28 -0.35
C TYR A 384 -28.38 -14.50 0.05
N LEU A 385 -29.20 -14.90 -0.92
CA LEU A 385 -30.64 -15.11 -0.74
C LEU A 385 -31.00 -16.59 -0.66
N GLY A 386 -30.05 -17.47 -1.00
CA GLY A 386 -30.34 -18.89 -1.16
C GLY A 386 -31.09 -19.26 -2.43
N PRO A 387 -31.18 -20.57 -2.75
CA PRO A 387 -31.89 -21.05 -3.93
C PRO A 387 -33.37 -20.61 -3.95
N PRO A 388 -33.96 -20.26 -5.10
CA PRO A 388 -33.39 -20.34 -6.45
C PRO A 388 -32.61 -19.08 -6.91
N TYR A 389 -32.66 -18.01 -6.14
CA TYR A 389 -32.07 -16.72 -6.57
C TYR A 389 -30.57 -16.59 -6.30
N VAL A 390 -30.01 -17.40 -5.40
CA VAL A 390 -28.61 -17.46 -4.95
C VAL A 390 -28.08 -16.11 -4.45
N TRP A 391 -27.87 -15.14 -5.33
CA TRP A 391 -27.39 -13.79 -5.00
C TRP A 391 -28.36 -12.70 -5.46
N GLY A 392 -28.67 -11.76 -4.57
CA GLY A 392 -29.45 -10.56 -4.86
C GLY A 392 -28.55 -9.33 -4.90
N PHE A 393 -28.82 -8.41 -5.82
CA PHE A 393 -28.09 -7.17 -5.99
C PHE A 393 -29.03 -5.98 -5.77
N GLN A 394 -28.68 -5.09 -4.87
CA GLN A 394 -29.44 -3.87 -4.60
C GLN A 394 -28.51 -2.65 -4.71
N GLN A 395 -28.90 -1.65 -5.49
CA GLN A 395 -28.18 -0.38 -5.55
C GLN A 395 -28.46 0.44 -4.30
N LEU A 396 -27.40 0.83 -3.58
CA LEU A 396 -27.47 1.59 -2.33
C LEU A 396 -27.28 3.09 -2.52
N GLY A 397 -26.53 3.49 -3.52
CA GLY A 397 -26.22 4.90 -3.79
C GLY A 397 -25.82 5.14 -5.23
N THR A 398 -26.10 6.35 -5.69
CA THR A 398 -25.69 6.88 -6.99
C THR A 398 -24.77 8.07 -6.78
N ASN A 399 -23.95 8.40 -7.77
CA ASN A 399 -22.95 9.48 -7.71
C ASN A 399 -21.97 9.33 -6.52
N THR A 400 -21.67 8.10 -6.17
CA THR A 400 -20.65 7.76 -5.20
C THR A 400 -19.47 7.17 -5.94
N SER A 401 -18.36 7.88 -5.94
CA SER A 401 -17.12 7.45 -6.56
C SER A 401 -16.22 6.72 -5.55
N ILE A 402 -15.35 5.88 -6.06
CA ILE A 402 -14.20 5.36 -5.32
C ILE A 402 -12.94 5.63 -6.12
N ILE A 403 -11.89 6.09 -5.46
CA ILE A 403 -10.68 6.56 -6.13
C ILE A 403 -9.79 5.43 -6.63
N SER A 404 -9.79 4.28 -5.94
CA SER A 404 -8.90 3.13 -6.19
C SER A 404 -9.51 1.83 -5.72
N PRO A 405 -9.09 0.69 -6.26
CA PRO A 405 -9.50 -0.64 -5.81
C PRO A 405 -9.23 -0.93 -4.33
N ASN A 406 -8.17 -0.35 -3.78
CA ASN A 406 -7.74 -0.58 -2.40
C ASN A 406 -8.08 0.59 -1.45
N ALA A 407 -8.88 1.57 -1.90
CA ALA A 407 -9.23 2.75 -1.10
C ALA A 407 -10.38 2.53 -0.11
N VAL A 408 -10.85 1.31 0.06
CA VAL A 408 -11.96 0.93 0.94
C VAL A 408 -11.51 -0.02 2.02
N THR A 409 -11.98 0.23 3.25
CA THR A 409 -11.74 -0.65 4.39
C THR A 409 -12.94 -0.65 5.34
N THR A 410 -13.03 -1.67 6.17
CA THR A 410 -14.09 -1.82 7.18
C THR A 410 -13.49 -1.79 8.57
N ALA A 411 -14.04 -0.98 9.43
CA ALA A 411 -13.70 -0.89 10.84
C ALA A 411 -14.99 -0.81 11.68
N GLY A 412 -15.10 -1.60 12.73
CA GLY A 412 -16.25 -1.57 13.62
C GLY A 412 -17.61 -1.82 12.94
N ASN A 413 -17.68 -2.67 11.92
CA ASN A 413 -18.86 -2.93 11.07
C ASN A 413 -19.31 -1.73 10.19
N VAL A 414 -18.52 -0.67 10.09
CA VAL A 414 -18.75 0.45 9.19
C VAL A 414 -17.71 0.40 8.08
N THR A 415 -18.14 0.56 6.84
CA THR A 415 -17.22 0.66 5.71
C THR A 415 -16.89 2.12 5.45
N TYR A 416 -15.60 2.40 5.29
CA TYR A 416 -15.06 3.72 4.97
C TYR A 416 -14.30 3.67 3.66
N TRP A 417 -14.47 4.67 2.80
CA TRP A 417 -13.71 4.76 1.55
C TRP A 417 -13.41 6.19 1.13
N MET A 418 -12.35 6.33 0.38
CA MET A 418 -11.95 7.57 -0.27
C MET A 418 -12.51 7.60 -1.68
N GLY A 419 -13.35 8.57 -1.96
CA GLY A 419 -13.81 8.90 -3.31
C GLY A 419 -12.81 9.78 -4.06
N VAL A 420 -13.19 10.23 -5.24
CA VAL A 420 -12.35 11.14 -6.05
C VAL A 420 -12.24 12.53 -5.42
N ASP A 421 -13.29 12.98 -4.73
CA ASP A 421 -13.39 14.32 -4.16
C ASP A 421 -13.87 14.37 -2.71
N LYS A 422 -14.24 13.23 -2.11
CA LYS A 422 -14.83 13.14 -0.76
C LYS A 422 -14.49 11.83 -0.09
N PHE A 423 -14.65 11.82 1.24
CA PHE A 423 -14.68 10.59 2.02
C PHE A 423 -16.12 10.18 2.30
N TYR A 424 -16.37 8.90 2.28
CA TYR A 424 -17.68 8.31 2.50
C TYR A 424 -17.64 7.24 3.58
N MET A 425 -18.79 6.96 4.15
CA MET A 425 -19.02 5.83 5.05
C MET A 425 -20.35 5.13 4.75
N TYR A 426 -20.41 3.86 5.11
CA TYR A 426 -21.62 3.03 5.07
C TYR A 426 -21.84 2.31 6.40
N ASP A 427 -22.95 2.62 7.04
CA ASP A 427 -23.43 2.05 8.29
C ASP A 427 -24.83 1.41 8.16
N GLY A 428 -25.19 0.96 6.94
CA GLY A 428 -26.52 0.61 6.48
C GLY A 428 -27.07 1.63 5.50
N ARG A 429 -26.44 2.79 5.40
CA ARG A 429 -26.75 3.81 4.39
C ARG A 429 -25.46 4.56 3.99
N VAL A 430 -25.35 4.94 2.73
CA VAL A 430 -24.21 5.73 2.24
C VAL A 430 -24.29 7.17 2.76
N GLN A 431 -23.23 7.65 3.39
CA GLN A 431 -23.08 8.99 3.93
C GLN A 431 -21.74 9.60 3.54
N THR A 432 -21.70 10.92 3.41
CA THR A 432 -20.44 11.66 3.24
C THR A 432 -19.84 11.98 4.60
N LEU A 433 -18.57 11.71 4.80
CA LEU A 433 -17.82 12.12 5.99
C LEU A 433 -17.40 13.58 5.88
N ASN A 434 -17.70 14.36 6.92
CA ASN A 434 -17.19 15.73 7.02
C ASN A 434 -15.69 15.70 7.34
N CYS A 435 -14.87 16.26 6.45
CA CYS A 435 -13.42 16.25 6.56
C CYS A 435 -12.84 17.65 6.72
N LEU A 436 -12.28 17.96 7.87
CA LEU A 436 -11.66 19.26 8.16
C LEU A 436 -10.32 19.49 7.45
N VAL A 437 -9.74 18.43 6.88
CA VAL A 437 -8.49 18.47 6.08
C VAL A 437 -8.74 18.24 4.59
N TRP A 438 -9.98 18.36 4.15
CA TRP A 438 -10.41 18.07 2.78
C TRP A 438 -9.58 18.82 1.72
N GLN A 439 -9.43 20.14 1.87
CA GLN A 439 -8.66 20.96 0.91
C GLN A 439 -7.18 20.55 0.87
N TYR A 440 -6.60 20.22 2.03
CA TYR A 440 -5.21 19.79 2.11
C TYR A 440 -4.96 18.49 1.35
N VAL A 441 -5.90 17.53 1.42
CA VAL A 441 -5.77 16.25 0.76
C VAL A 441 -6.08 16.36 -0.73
N PHE A 442 -7.30 16.79 -1.09
CA PHE A 442 -7.77 16.71 -2.47
C PHE A 442 -7.19 17.79 -3.41
N ASN A 443 -6.69 18.92 -2.89
CA ASN A 443 -5.94 19.88 -3.70
C ASN A 443 -4.47 19.48 -3.92
N ASN A 444 -3.98 18.47 -3.22
CA ASN A 444 -2.58 18.04 -3.29
C ASN A 444 -2.45 16.54 -3.60
N ILE A 445 -3.43 15.93 -4.21
CA ILE A 445 -3.37 14.54 -4.66
C ILE A 445 -2.91 14.46 -6.11
N ASN A 446 -2.04 13.51 -6.42
CA ASN A 446 -1.68 13.21 -7.80
C ASN A 446 -2.78 12.35 -8.43
N SER A 447 -3.62 12.96 -9.28
CA SER A 447 -4.74 12.29 -9.95
C SER A 447 -4.30 11.19 -10.92
N ASP A 448 -3.11 11.28 -11.48
CA ASP A 448 -2.58 10.27 -12.40
C ASP A 448 -2.20 8.98 -11.66
N GLN A 449 -1.89 9.08 -10.34
CA GLN A 449 -1.50 7.96 -9.50
C GLN A 449 -2.63 7.47 -8.57
N ASN A 450 -3.88 7.77 -8.88
CA ASN A 450 -5.03 7.42 -8.05
C ASN A 450 -5.10 5.94 -7.66
N TYR A 451 -4.75 5.03 -8.58
CA TYR A 451 -4.78 3.59 -8.34
C TYR A 451 -3.75 3.10 -7.30
N GLN A 452 -2.80 3.94 -6.90
CA GLN A 452 -1.88 3.66 -5.80
C GLN A 452 -2.49 3.95 -4.42
N VAL A 453 -3.61 4.69 -4.36
CA VAL A 453 -4.29 4.97 -3.09
C VAL A 453 -4.77 3.66 -2.48
N PHE A 454 -4.44 3.45 -1.22
CA PHE A 454 -4.91 2.30 -0.45
C PHE A 454 -5.29 2.71 0.97
N SER A 455 -6.11 1.91 1.58
CA SER A 455 -6.58 2.12 2.94
C SER A 455 -6.14 0.98 3.86
N GLY A 456 -6.15 1.26 5.14
CA GLY A 456 -5.92 0.28 6.18
C GLY A 456 -6.58 0.71 7.48
N THR A 457 -6.73 -0.23 8.40
CA THR A 457 -7.21 0.02 9.75
C THR A 457 -6.06 -0.05 10.75
N ASN A 458 -6.22 0.62 11.85
CA ASN A 458 -5.45 0.41 13.07
C ASN A 458 -6.47 0.36 14.20
N GLU A 459 -7.07 -0.84 14.41
CA GLU A 459 -8.19 -1.01 15.33
C GLU A 459 -7.80 -0.76 16.78
N GLY A 460 -6.53 -0.99 17.14
CA GLY A 460 -6.00 -0.69 18.47
C GLY A 460 -6.10 0.79 18.87
N PHE A 461 -6.20 1.68 17.87
CA PHE A 461 -6.33 3.12 18.05
C PHE A 461 -7.61 3.72 17.45
N ASN A 462 -8.52 2.88 16.92
CA ASN A 462 -9.77 3.29 16.27
C ASN A 462 -9.53 4.19 15.05
N GLU A 463 -8.54 3.85 14.24
CA GLU A 463 -8.09 4.65 13.11
C GLU A 463 -8.39 3.96 11.79
N VAL A 464 -8.79 4.76 10.79
CA VAL A 464 -8.82 4.40 9.38
C VAL A 464 -7.81 5.28 8.65
N TRP A 465 -6.90 4.67 7.94
CA TRP A 465 -5.80 5.30 7.22
C TRP A 465 -6.04 5.22 5.73
N TRP A 466 -5.74 6.32 5.00
CA TRP A 466 -5.61 6.33 3.54
C TRP A 466 -4.25 6.88 3.19
N TYR A 467 -3.52 6.12 2.39
CA TYR A 467 -2.22 6.48 1.86
C TYR A 467 -2.37 6.93 0.41
N TYR A 468 -1.70 8.00 0.03
CA TYR A 468 -1.82 8.58 -1.30
C TYR A 468 -0.53 9.24 -1.78
N CYS A 469 -0.42 9.49 -3.11
CA CYS A 469 0.66 10.24 -3.70
C CYS A 469 0.35 11.73 -3.67
N SER A 470 1.26 12.56 -3.18
CA SER A 470 1.14 14.02 -3.31
C SER A 470 1.28 14.45 -4.77
N GLN A 471 0.86 15.66 -5.09
CA GLN A 471 0.80 16.20 -6.46
C GLN A 471 2.13 16.06 -7.22
N ASP A 472 3.24 16.23 -6.54
CA ASP A 472 4.60 16.19 -7.11
C ASP A 472 5.27 14.82 -6.99
N SER A 473 4.57 13.81 -6.48
CA SER A 473 5.10 12.47 -6.26
C SER A 473 4.42 11.43 -7.15
N VAL A 474 5.21 10.52 -7.69
CA VAL A 474 4.71 9.32 -8.40
C VAL A 474 4.64 8.10 -7.48
N THR A 475 5.09 8.23 -6.25
CA THR A 475 5.06 7.20 -5.21
C THR A 475 4.26 7.67 -4.01
N VAL A 476 3.70 6.74 -3.25
CA VAL A 476 2.95 7.06 -2.02
C VAL A 476 3.90 7.65 -0.98
N ASP A 477 3.64 8.86 -0.58
CA ASP A 477 4.47 9.65 0.35
C ASP A 477 3.66 10.25 1.52
N ARG A 478 2.31 10.27 1.42
CA ARG A 478 1.43 10.89 2.41
C ARG A 478 0.34 9.95 2.90
N TYR A 479 -0.15 10.27 4.07
CA TYR A 479 -1.33 9.62 4.63
C TYR A 479 -2.30 10.63 5.25
N VAL A 480 -3.57 10.25 5.29
CA VAL A 480 -4.62 10.91 6.06
C VAL A 480 -5.36 9.88 6.90
N VAL A 481 -5.71 10.25 8.11
CA VAL A 481 -6.33 9.37 9.10
C VAL A 481 -7.63 9.96 9.61
N TYR A 482 -8.61 9.10 9.75
CA TYR A 482 -9.85 9.38 10.46
C TYR A 482 -9.94 8.49 11.70
N ASN A 483 -9.96 9.10 12.88
CA ASN A 483 -10.30 8.40 14.10
C ASN A 483 -11.82 8.36 14.23
N TYR A 484 -12.40 7.17 14.07
CA TYR A 484 -13.86 7.00 13.99
C TYR A 484 -14.55 7.05 15.36
N THR A 485 -13.83 6.96 16.46
CA THR A 485 -14.39 7.10 17.82
C THR A 485 -14.45 8.56 18.23
N ASP A 486 -13.36 9.29 18.04
CA ASP A 486 -13.26 10.71 18.40
C ASP A 486 -13.83 11.64 17.30
N GLY A 487 -14.05 11.14 16.08
CA GLY A 487 -14.56 11.90 14.93
C GLY A 487 -13.57 12.95 14.42
N VAL A 488 -12.28 12.73 14.55
CA VAL A 488 -11.22 13.69 14.23
C VAL A 488 -10.33 13.23 13.08
N TRP A 489 -9.76 14.24 12.37
CA TRP A 489 -8.89 14.04 11.23
C TRP A 489 -7.48 14.52 11.53
N TYR A 490 -6.51 13.82 10.97
CA TYR A 490 -5.10 14.21 10.96
C TYR A 490 -4.37 13.56 9.78
N TYR A 491 -3.16 14.00 9.53
CA TYR A 491 -2.38 13.58 8.37
C TYR A 491 -0.88 13.61 8.69
N GLY A 492 -0.09 13.11 7.78
CA GLY A 492 1.37 13.17 7.83
C GLY A 492 2.03 12.54 6.61
N ASN A 493 3.35 12.38 6.69
CA ASN A 493 4.18 11.83 5.62
C ASN A 493 4.68 10.46 6.04
N LEU A 494 4.38 9.44 5.24
CA LEU A 494 4.88 8.09 5.43
C LEU A 494 4.77 7.31 4.12
N ALA A 495 5.89 6.79 3.63
CA ALA A 495 5.94 5.97 2.45
C ALA A 495 5.64 4.51 2.82
N ARG A 496 4.45 4.04 2.46
CA ARG A 496 4.04 2.63 2.52
C ARG A 496 3.34 2.25 1.23
N THR A 497 3.33 0.96 0.92
CA THR A 497 2.80 0.46 -0.36
C THR A 497 1.61 -0.47 -0.19
N ALA A 498 1.49 -1.12 0.96
CA ALA A 498 0.33 -1.88 1.40
C ALA A 498 0.28 -1.91 2.93
N TRP A 499 -0.92 -2.13 3.47
CA TRP A 499 -1.19 -2.20 4.91
C TRP A 499 -2.18 -3.31 5.22
N LEU A 500 -1.94 -4.02 6.30
CA LEU A 500 -2.86 -5.02 6.82
C LEU A 500 -2.83 -5.01 8.35
N ASP A 501 -3.97 -4.72 8.96
CA ASP A 501 -4.20 -4.90 10.39
C ASP A 501 -4.75 -6.30 10.63
N THR A 502 -4.03 -7.09 11.39
CA THR A 502 -4.43 -8.48 11.67
C THR A 502 -4.03 -8.91 13.07
N PRO A 503 -4.98 -9.43 13.86
CA PRO A 503 -4.67 -9.94 15.18
C PRO A 503 -3.75 -11.18 15.14
N LEU A 504 -3.67 -11.88 14.00
CA LEU A 504 -2.85 -13.07 13.83
C LEU A 504 -1.33 -12.78 13.91
N ARG A 505 -0.91 -11.55 13.68
CA ARG A 505 0.49 -11.11 13.76
C ARG A 505 0.79 -10.24 14.99
N GLY A 506 -0.23 -9.87 15.74
CA GLY A 506 -0.11 -9.06 16.96
C GLY A 506 0.15 -7.57 16.73
N TYR A 507 0.60 -7.20 15.55
CA TYR A 507 0.87 -5.82 15.11
C TYR A 507 0.35 -5.60 13.70
N PRO A 508 -0.09 -4.38 13.34
CA PRO A 508 -0.32 -4.04 11.95
C PRO A 508 0.95 -4.21 11.13
N ILE A 509 0.82 -4.81 9.95
CA ILE A 509 1.95 -4.99 9.02
C ILE A 509 1.81 -4.10 7.80
N ALA A 510 2.92 -3.59 7.33
CA ALA A 510 2.97 -2.76 6.13
C ALA A 510 4.23 -3.04 5.31
N THR A 511 4.17 -2.76 4.02
CA THR A 511 5.31 -2.89 3.12
C THR A 511 5.83 -1.53 2.66
N GLY A 512 7.12 -1.47 2.37
CA GLY A 512 7.80 -0.29 1.82
C GLY A 512 8.29 -0.51 0.40
N TYR A 513 8.75 0.55 -0.24
CA TYR A 513 9.31 0.52 -1.61
C TYR A 513 10.61 -0.28 -1.72
N ASN A 514 11.30 -0.53 -0.60
CA ASN A 514 12.57 -1.27 -0.57
C ASN A 514 12.37 -2.79 -0.47
N GLY A 515 11.17 -3.32 -0.74
CA GLY A 515 10.88 -4.74 -0.62
C GLY A 515 10.96 -5.27 0.81
N ASN A 516 10.65 -4.44 1.79
CA ASN A 516 10.68 -4.81 3.20
C ASN A 516 9.27 -4.84 3.80
N LEU A 517 9.06 -5.76 4.74
CA LEU A 517 7.89 -5.83 5.60
C LEU A 517 8.20 -5.18 6.95
N PHE A 518 7.25 -4.41 7.47
CA PHE A 518 7.36 -3.70 8.75
C PHE A 518 6.21 -4.06 9.68
N TYR A 519 6.52 -4.25 10.96
CA TYR A 519 5.55 -4.33 12.05
C TYR A 519 5.37 -2.93 12.64
N HIS A 520 4.20 -2.34 12.45
CA HIS A 520 3.85 -1.02 12.98
C HIS A 520 3.37 -1.09 14.42
N GLU A 521 3.36 0.04 15.12
CA GLU A 521 3.03 0.14 16.55
C GLU A 521 3.94 -0.72 17.44
N ASN A 522 5.12 -1.03 16.96
CA ASN A 522 6.14 -1.81 17.65
C ASN A 522 7.33 -0.92 18.00
N GLY A 523 7.42 -0.52 19.27
CA GLY A 523 8.41 0.44 19.73
C GLY A 523 8.01 1.90 19.49
N VAL A 524 9.00 2.81 19.49
CA VAL A 524 8.82 4.27 19.40
C VAL A 524 9.69 4.93 18.33
N ASP A 525 10.51 4.14 17.65
CA ASP A 525 11.51 4.60 16.68
C ASP A 525 11.31 3.96 15.30
N ASP A 526 12.02 4.50 14.31
CA ASP A 526 12.12 3.93 12.98
C ASP A 526 13.15 2.79 12.98
N GLY A 527 12.66 1.56 13.05
CA GLY A 527 13.46 0.33 12.98
C GLY A 527 13.73 -0.16 11.55
N SER A 528 13.68 0.71 10.55
CA SER A 528 14.08 0.36 9.18
C SER A 528 15.57 0.04 9.05
N THR A 529 16.36 0.54 9.99
CA THR A 529 17.82 0.31 10.11
C THR A 529 18.18 -0.23 11.49
N ASN A 530 19.38 -0.80 11.60
CA ASN A 530 19.96 -1.18 12.88
C ASN A 530 21.31 -0.47 13.07
N PRO A 531 21.49 0.42 14.05
CA PRO A 531 20.50 0.80 15.08
C PRO A 531 19.30 1.59 14.51
N PRO A 532 18.16 1.60 15.23
CA PRO A 532 16.97 2.34 14.81
C PRO A 532 17.22 3.85 14.84
N SER A 533 16.56 4.58 13.97
CA SER A 533 16.60 6.04 13.89
C SER A 533 15.39 6.68 14.56
N ALA A 534 15.52 7.97 14.93
CA ALA A 534 14.41 8.69 15.51
C ALA A 534 13.29 8.93 14.51
N ILE A 535 12.05 8.83 14.96
CA ILE A 535 10.90 9.35 14.23
C ILE A 535 10.75 10.83 14.57
N SER A 536 11.03 11.70 13.59
CA SER A 536 10.75 13.12 13.72
C SER A 536 9.24 13.34 13.69
N ALA A 537 8.70 13.93 14.75
CA ALA A 537 7.27 14.19 14.89
C ALA A 537 7.03 15.61 15.39
N TYR A 538 5.99 16.26 14.88
CA TYR A 538 5.58 17.58 15.38
C TYR A 538 4.09 17.79 15.25
N ILE A 539 3.56 18.70 16.09
CA ILE A 539 2.22 19.25 16.00
C ILE A 539 2.27 20.75 16.26
N GLN A 540 1.53 21.51 15.45
CA GLN A 540 1.45 22.96 15.54
C GLN A 540 0.00 23.41 15.65
N SER A 541 -0.27 24.32 16.57
CA SER A 541 -1.60 24.94 16.71
C SER A 541 -1.87 25.96 15.62
N SER A 542 -3.14 26.27 15.39
CA SER A 542 -3.53 27.51 14.72
C SER A 542 -3.04 28.73 15.49
N ASN A 543 -3.07 29.90 14.82
CA ASN A 543 -2.74 31.17 15.44
C ASN A 543 -3.81 31.52 16.47
N MET A 544 -3.40 31.76 17.69
CA MET A 544 -4.22 32.15 18.82
C MET A 544 -3.97 33.62 19.13
N ASP A 545 -5.04 34.39 19.34
CA ASP A 545 -4.91 35.78 19.75
C ASP A 545 -4.36 35.85 21.19
N ILE A 546 -3.38 36.73 21.39
CA ILE A 546 -2.86 37.03 22.71
C ILE A 546 -3.75 38.10 23.29
N ASP A 547 -4.52 37.77 24.34
CA ASP A 547 -5.57 38.59 24.94
C ASP A 547 -6.74 38.81 23.92
N ASP A 548 -6.90 40.01 23.40
CA ASP A 548 -7.94 40.37 22.43
C ASP A 548 -7.43 40.55 20.97
N GLY A 549 -6.15 40.25 20.75
CA GLY A 549 -5.49 40.39 19.45
C GLY A 549 -5.24 41.84 19.03
N TYR A 550 -5.78 42.82 19.75
CA TYR A 550 -5.65 44.26 19.44
C TYR A 550 -4.36 44.86 19.99
N GLN A 551 -3.90 44.38 21.15
CA GLN A 551 -2.68 44.80 21.82
C GLN A 551 -1.60 43.76 21.70
N PHE A 552 -0.33 44.19 21.77
CA PHE A 552 0.76 43.28 21.98
C PHE A 552 0.68 42.65 23.37
N GLY A 553 0.88 41.35 23.43
CA GLY A 553 1.08 40.61 24.65
C GLY A 553 2.54 40.22 24.82
N PHE A 554 2.99 40.17 26.04
CA PHE A 554 4.30 39.67 26.43
C PHE A 554 4.13 38.39 27.23
N ILE A 555 4.70 37.27 26.73
CA ILE A 555 4.74 36.00 27.42
C ILE A 555 6.11 35.84 28.05
N TRP A 556 6.13 35.59 29.35
CA TRP A 556 7.39 35.51 30.08
C TRP A 556 7.65 34.14 30.70
N ARG A 557 6.65 33.28 30.87
CA ARG A 557 6.83 31.91 31.27
C ARG A 557 5.73 31.02 30.72
N MET A 558 6.08 29.72 30.56
CA MET A 558 5.18 28.65 30.20
C MET A 558 5.34 27.50 31.19
N LEU A 559 4.25 26.87 31.58
CA LEU A 559 4.21 25.59 32.27
C LEU A 559 3.88 24.54 31.23
N PRO A 560 4.83 23.70 30.81
CA PRO A 560 4.58 22.63 29.87
C PRO A 560 3.69 21.57 30.51
N ASP A 561 2.83 20.96 29.69
CA ASP A 561 2.01 19.81 30.08
C ASP A 561 2.32 18.68 29.11
N LEU A 562 3.32 17.88 29.44
CA LEU A 562 3.79 16.74 28.64
C LEU A 562 3.89 15.49 29.49
N LYS A 563 3.50 14.38 28.87
CA LYS A 563 3.68 13.03 29.38
C LYS A 563 4.63 12.27 28.47
N PHE A 564 5.62 11.58 29.02
CA PHE A 564 6.64 10.82 28.30
C PHE A 564 6.53 9.29 28.51
N ASP A 565 5.34 8.82 28.86
CA ASP A 565 5.10 7.40 29.08
C ASP A 565 5.29 6.63 27.76
N GLY A 566 5.94 5.47 27.85
CA GLY A 566 6.29 4.66 26.69
C GLY A 566 7.67 4.98 26.09
N SER A 567 8.35 6.03 26.54
CA SER A 567 9.73 6.31 26.12
C SER A 567 10.68 5.21 26.57
N THR A 568 11.61 4.83 25.71
CA THR A 568 12.65 3.82 25.99
C THR A 568 13.95 4.43 26.47
N VAL A 569 14.16 5.71 26.26
CA VAL A 569 15.33 6.45 26.71
C VAL A 569 15.12 6.99 28.14
N ALA A 570 16.18 7.07 28.93
CA ALA A 570 16.14 7.50 30.34
C ALA A 570 15.74 8.98 30.51
N ALA A 571 16.12 9.84 29.58
CA ALA A 571 15.84 11.28 29.59
C ALA A 571 15.16 11.69 28.26
N PRO A 572 13.88 11.37 28.07
CA PRO A 572 13.15 11.77 26.88
C PRO A 572 12.99 13.29 26.84
N GLU A 573 13.07 13.86 25.65
CA GLU A 573 13.03 15.28 25.42
C GLU A 573 12.09 15.63 24.28
N ALA A 574 11.30 16.70 24.46
CA ALA A 574 10.53 17.32 23.39
C ALA A 574 10.80 18.82 23.37
N THR A 575 10.72 19.41 22.20
CA THR A 575 10.95 20.83 21.99
C THR A 575 9.61 21.55 21.90
N PHE A 576 9.39 22.53 22.76
CA PHE A 576 8.31 23.50 22.63
C PHE A 576 8.83 24.73 21.89
N GLU A 577 8.08 25.13 20.88
CA GLU A 577 8.35 26.35 20.13
C GLU A 577 7.13 27.26 20.16
N LEU A 578 7.33 28.52 20.50
CA LEU A 578 6.31 29.56 20.47
C LEU A 578 6.58 30.48 19.28
N LEU A 579 5.63 30.59 18.39
CA LEU A 579 5.73 31.28 17.11
C LEU A 579 4.87 32.55 17.14
N PRO A 580 5.45 33.73 17.45
CA PRO A 580 4.68 34.98 17.49
C PRO A 580 4.43 35.54 16.11
N ALA A 581 3.25 36.13 15.93
CA ALA A 581 2.90 36.93 14.76
C ALA A 581 2.40 38.30 15.19
N ASP A 582 2.77 39.32 14.41
CA ASP A 582 2.39 40.70 14.69
C ASP A 582 0.98 41.05 14.17
N ASN A 583 0.57 40.39 13.09
CA ASN A 583 -0.76 40.56 12.49
C ASN A 583 -1.23 39.23 11.86
N PRO A 584 -2.53 39.02 11.72
CA PRO A 584 -3.08 37.91 10.95
C PRO A 584 -2.48 37.88 9.53
N GLY A 585 -1.94 36.72 9.12
CA GLY A 585 -1.35 36.55 7.80
C GLY A 585 0.06 37.14 7.59
N SER A 586 0.65 37.77 8.59
CA SER A 586 2.02 38.35 8.50
C SER A 586 3.11 37.27 8.52
N GLY A 587 2.77 36.00 8.79
CA GLY A 587 3.73 34.97 9.13
C GLY A 587 4.31 35.17 10.53
N PHE A 588 5.28 34.35 10.91
CA PHE A 588 5.88 34.41 12.24
C PHE A 588 7.10 35.32 12.23
N SER A 589 7.14 36.27 13.18
CA SER A 589 8.23 37.21 13.29
C SER A 589 9.48 36.60 13.91
N THR A 590 10.67 37.04 13.45
CA THR A 590 11.96 36.68 14.03
C THR A 590 12.36 37.65 15.15
N PRO A 591 13.14 37.24 16.16
CA PRO A 591 13.80 38.18 17.08
C PRO A 591 14.75 39.11 16.32
N GLY A 592 14.48 40.42 16.32
CA GLY A 592 15.37 41.40 15.67
C GLY A 592 14.74 42.17 14.50
N GLY A 593 13.44 41.99 14.21
CA GLY A 593 12.71 42.82 13.23
C GLY A 593 13.08 42.55 11.75
N GLY A 594 13.61 41.40 11.43
CA GLY A 594 13.83 40.97 10.05
C GLY A 594 12.61 40.33 9.42
N ASP A 595 12.62 40.25 8.10
CA ASP A 595 11.50 39.77 7.28
C ASP A 595 10.99 38.38 7.68
N VAL A 596 9.77 38.13 7.30
CA VAL A 596 9.04 36.86 7.43
C VAL A 596 9.87 35.72 6.92
N ILE A 597 10.06 34.70 7.74
CA ILE A 597 10.83 33.52 7.36
C ILE A 597 9.88 32.35 7.10
N SER A 598 10.15 31.61 6.03
CA SER A 598 9.47 30.36 5.75
C SER A 598 9.63 29.37 6.90
N ALA A 599 8.70 28.42 7.02
CA ALA A 599 8.53 27.49 8.13
C ALA A 599 9.79 26.73 8.63
N ASN A 600 10.92 26.85 7.97
CA ASN A 600 12.13 26.07 8.26
C ASN A 600 13.27 26.86 8.90
N ASN A 601 13.06 28.11 9.32
CA ASN A 601 14.17 28.96 9.77
C ASN A 601 13.86 29.69 11.08
N TYR A 602 13.62 28.92 12.15
CA TYR A 602 13.33 29.45 13.46
C TYR A 602 14.60 29.84 14.22
N SER A 603 14.56 30.94 14.89
CA SER A 603 15.65 31.35 15.76
C SER A 603 15.72 30.44 17.00
N ALA A 604 16.90 29.97 17.34
CA ALA A 604 17.16 29.12 18.52
C ALA A 604 16.65 29.70 19.85
N THR A 605 16.37 31.01 19.90
CA THR A 605 15.92 31.70 21.12
C THR A 605 14.45 31.47 21.49
N ARG A 606 13.67 30.75 20.65
CA ARG A 606 12.24 30.45 20.87
C ARG A 606 11.95 28.99 21.10
N GLN A 607 12.97 28.15 20.99
CA GLN A 607 12.89 26.72 21.20
C GLN A 607 13.30 26.40 22.64
N TYR A 608 12.45 25.64 23.30
CA TYR A 608 12.64 25.27 24.69
C TYR A 608 12.55 23.76 24.83
N LYS A 609 13.65 23.17 25.25
CA LYS A 609 13.71 21.74 25.54
C LYS A 609 12.98 21.43 26.84
N VAL A 610 12.05 20.51 26.78
CA VAL A 610 11.22 20.06 27.89
C VAL A 610 11.48 18.58 28.14
N GLN A 611 11.82 18.25 29.35
CA GLN A 611 12.06 16.91 29.85
C GLN A 611 11.04 16.55 30.94
N LYS A 612 11.01 15.29 31.35
CA LYS A 612 10.04 14.75 32.33
C LYS A 612 9.88 15.60 33.61
N PHE A 613 10.92 16.27 34.05
CA PHE A 613 10.91 17.05 35.29
C PHE A 613 10.92 18.57 35.07
N THR A 614 10.74 19.04 33.87
CA THR A 614 10.67 20.47 33.58
C THR A 614 9.38 21.06 34.13
N GLN A 615 9.47 21.84 35.20
CA GLN A 615 8.29 22.43 35.84
C GLN A 615 7.82 23.71 35.14
N GLN A 616 8.75 24.52 34.67
CA GLN A 616 8.46 25.76 33.95
C GLN A 616 9.58 26.11 32.96
N VAL A 617 9.20 26.85 31.95
CA VAL A 617 10.09 27.41 30.94
C VAL A 617 9.97 28.93 30.98
N ASN A 618 11.10 29.62 31.11
CA ASN A 618 11.14 31.08 31.02
C ASN A 618 11.14 31.50 29.54
N VAL A 619 10.13 32.25 29.14
CA VAL A 619 9.92 32.72 27.79
C VAL A 619 10.08 34.23 27.73
N ARG A 620 10.59 34.75 26.63
CA ARG A 620 10.58 36.20 26.34
C ARG A 620 10.07 36.41 24.94
N LEU A 621 8.75 36.50 24.82
CA LEU A 621 8.09 36.57 23.54
C LEU A 621 7.06 37.69 23.54
N ARG A 622 7.06 38.47 22.47
CA ARG A 622 6.10 39.55 22.21
C ARG A 622 5.42 39.33 20.86
N GLY A 623 4.12 39.47 20.82
CA GLY A 623 3.33 39.32 19.61
C GLY A 623 1.88 39.72 19.88
N ARG A 624 1.07 39.84 18.83
CA ARG A 624 -0.39 39.92 18.94
C ARG A 624 -1.06 38.57 18.86
N GLN A 625 -0.43 37.69 18.08
CA GLN A 625 -0.84 36.31 17.94
C GLN A 625 0.35 35.39 18.21
N MET A 626 0.06 34.14 18.51
CA MET A 626 1.08 33.10 18.61
C MET A 626 0.53 31.76 18.15
N ALA A 627 1.39 30.91 17.60
CA ALA A 627 1.15 29.48 17.50
C ALA A 627 2.09 28.72 18.44
N LEU A 628 1.64 27.57 18.91
CA LEU A 628 2.40 26.65 19.73
C LEU A 628 2.78 25.44 18.88
N GLN A 629 4.07 25.12 18.80
CA GLN A 629 4.53 23.87 18.18
C GLN A 629 5.21 23.01 19.23
N VAL A 630 4.95 21.70 19.18
CA VAL A 630 5.64 20.68 19.97
C VAL A 630 6.26 19.68 19.01
N SER A 631 7.53 19.39 19.16
CA SER A 631 8.28 18.48 18.28
C SER A 631 9.26 17.60 19.02
N SER A 632 9.63 16.48 18.42
CA SER A 632 10.73 15.65 18.90
C SER A 632 11.46 14.99 17.71
N ASP A 633 12.77 14.82 17.85
CA ASP A 633 13.66 14.15 16.92
C ASP A 633 14.67 13.21 17.63
N GLY A 634 14.42 12.94 18.93
CA GLY A 634 15.25 12.06 19.75
C GLY A 634 14.85 10.59 19.64
N VAL A 635 15.85 9.70 19.53
CA VAL A 635 15.65 8.24 19.60
C VAL A 635 15.08 7.86 20.98
N GLY A 636 14.15 6.92 21.00
CA GLY A 636 13.55 6.40 22.22
C GLY A 636 12.55 7.34 22.88
N THR A 637 12.16 8.42 22.23
CA THR A 637 11.24 9.43 22.78
C THR A 637 9.81 9.19 22.33
N GLN A 638 8.90 9.02 23.29
CA GLN A 638 7.44 9.07 23.13
C GLN A 638 6.90 10.22 23.96
N TRP A 639 5.88 10.91 23.45
CA TRP A 639 5.26 12.02 24.17
C TRP A 639 3.78 12.17 23.85
N GLN A 640 3.06 12.71 24.83
CA GLN A 640 1.66 13.13 24.70
C GLN A 640 1.54 14.54 25.28
N VAL A 641 0.92 15.45 24.53
CA VAL A 641 0.74 16.85 24.95
C VAL A 641 -0.66 17.05 25.53
N GLY A 642 -0.74 17.66 26.71
CA GLY A 642 -1.97 18.08 27.36
C GLY A 642 -2.30 19.56 27.11
N ASN A 643 -2.62 20.30 28.16
CA ASN A 643 -2.99 21.71 28.13
C ASN A 643 -1.92 22.60 28.78
N PRO A 644 -0.88 23.02 28.07
CA PRO A 644 0.15 23.89 28.65
C PRO A 644 -0.47 25.21 29.12
N ARG A 645 0.18 25.85 30.12
CA ARG A 645 -0.26 27.13 30.62
C ARG A 645 0.78 28.20 30.39
N ILE A 646 0.32 29.38 29.98
CA ILE A 646 1.17 30.53 29.69
C ILE A 646 0.82 31.70 30.61
N ASP A 647 1.82 32.49 30.97
CA ASP A 647 1.65 33.74 31.70
C ASP A 647 1.81 34.91 30.72
N ILE A 648 0.71 35.61 30.44
CA ILE A 648 0.62 36.68 29.45
C ILE A 648 0.44 38.00 30.18
N ARG A 649 1.18 39.05 29.74
CA ARG A 649 1.02 40.43 30.19
C ARG A 649 0.77 41.34 28.99
N LYS A 650 -0.10 42.31 29.14
CA LYS A 650 -0.31 43.36 28.16
C LYS A 650 0.92 44.23 28.01
N ASP A 651 1.36 44.46 26.78
CA ASP A 651 2.57 45.20 26.44
C ASP A 651 2.32 46.39 25.48
N GLY A 652 1.11 46.96 25.52
CA GLY A 652 0.76 48.15 24.77
C GLY A 652 0.35 47.86 23.30
N ARG A 653 0.21 48.95 22.52
CA ARG A 653 -0.29 48.89 21.15
C ARG A 653 0.78 48.99 20.08
N ARG A 654 2.03 49.24 20.45
CA ARG A 654 3.18 49.36 19.55
C ARG A 654 4.32 48.44 19.98
#